data_069fb1537ea55a81b2f914f6393484a4
#
_entry.id   069fb1537ea55a81b2f914f6393484a4
#
_cell.length_a   1.000
_cell.length_b   1.000
_cell.length_c   1.000
_cell.angle_alpha   90.00
_cell.angle_beta   90.00
_cell.angle_gamma   90.00
#
_symmetry.space_group_name_H-M   'P 1'
#
loop_
_entity.id
_entity.type
_entity.pdbx_description
1 polymer ?
#
loop_
_entity_poly.entity_id
_entity_poly.type
_entity_poly.pdbx_seq_one_letter_code
_entity_poly.pdbx_strand_id
1 'polypeptide(L)'
;MGKSIYIAEKPSVAREFAKALKLNAKNRDGYMESENAIVTWCVGHLVTMSYPEEYDPALKKWSLDTLPFIPDDFKYEVIPQVAKQFQIVSGLLTREDVDRIYVCTDSGREGEYIYRLVDQMAKVGNKEKRRVWIDSQTEEEILRGIREAKPLSEYDSLSDAAYLRAKEDYLMGINFSRALSLKYSYVIRNYLKLDKCVIAVGRVMTCVLGIIVKREREIREFVKTPFYRVVGTVNVAGQTFEAEWKAVKDTPYFNSPLLYKENGFKQKKDAEDLVKKLSANGMEATLVASEKKKEKKAPPMLYNLAELQNDCSSLFKISPSDTLKIVQELYEKKLVTYPRTDARVLSTAVAKEIYKNISGLKRYTPMAAYADEVLNMGSYKTIAKTKYVNDKQITDHYAIIPTGQGMGALRGLSEIAANVYEIICRRFLSIFYPATEYQKLSMTLAKQDEFLFANFKYMLKEGYLKVATNRFARKKDDTKYSPEFIETIGHLKKGDILSLDKFEIKEGETSPPKRYNSGTLILTMENAGQFIEDEELREQIKGAGIGTSATRDGIITKLVNNKYIALNKKTQIVTPTFLGEIIYDVVYYSINGLLRADLTASWEKGLCGVADGSITKEEYTDKMNTFVIKYTNLVKGISNQNQITTVFDRTRVYYKK
;
A
#
# COMPACT_ATOMS: atom_id res chain seq x y z
N MET A 1 12.91 17.99 -43.08
CA MET A 1 12.27 17.76 -41.76
C MET A 1 13.36 17.67 -40.73
N GLY A 2 13.25 18.39 -39.62
CA GLY A 2 14.19 18.28 -38.52
C GLY A 2 14.04 16.97 -37.79
N LYS A 3 14.93 16.71 -36.84
CA LYS A 3 14.95 15.47 -36.05
C LYS A 3 13.87 15.50 -34.97
N SER A 4 13.35 14.30 -34.63
CA SER A 4 12.55 14.09 -33.42
C SER A 4 13.45 13.59 -32.29
N ILE A 5 13.27 14.16 -31.08
CA ILE A 5 13.97 13.68 -29.88
C ILE A 5 12.98 12.97 -28.96
N TYR A 6 13.37 11.83 -28.44
CA TYR A 6 12.65 11.01 -27.46
C TYR A 6 13.40 11.06 -26.14
N ILE A 7 12.81 11.65 -25.11
CA ILE A 7 13.43 11.76 -23.79
C ILE A 7 12.75 10.83 -22.79
N ALA A 8 13.46 9.80 -22.36
CA ALA A 8 13.00 8.85 -21.36
C ALA A 8 13.47 9.22 -19.94
N GLU A 9 12.89 8.60 -18.91
CA GLU A 9 13.33 8.81 -17.53
C GLU A 9 14.65 8.10 -17.21
N LYS A 10 14.91 6.95 -17.85
CA LYS A 10 16.08 6.08 -17.58
C LYS A 10 16.73 5.57 -18.85
N PRO A 11 18.04 5.25 -18.79
CA PRO A 11 18.76 4.70 -19.94
C PRO A 11 18.20 3.38 -20.49
N SER A 12 17.66 2.51 -19.60
CA SER A 12 17.03 1.25 -19.99
C SER A 12 15.80 1.48 -20.85
N VAL A 13 14.94 2.41 -20.44
CA VAL A 13 13.73 2.80 -21.16
C VAL A 13 14.07 3.42 -22.52
N ALA A 14 15.05 4.31 -22.57
CA ALA A 14 15.53 4.94 -23.81
C ALA A 14 15.95 3.90 -24.84
N ARG A 15 16.71 2.88 -24.43
CA ARG A 15 17.08 1.77 -25.33
C ARG A 15 15.90 1.01 -25.89
N GLU A 16 14.82 0.82 -25.10
CA GLU A 16 13.62 0.16 -25.59
C GLU A 16 12.85 1.01 -26.61
N PHE A 17 12.81 2.34 -26.44
CA PHE A 17 12.27 3.25 -27.44
C PHE A 17 13.08 3.21 -28.75
N ALA A 18 14.41 3.27 -28.67
CA ALA A 18 15.27 3.16 -29.84
C ALA A 18 15.07 1.84 -30.60
N LYS A 19 14.90 0.73 -29.86
CA LYS A 19 14.64 -0.58 -30.42
C LYS A 19 13.25 -0.68 -31.06
N ALA A 20 12.21 -0.20 -30.38
CA ALA A 20 10.83 -0.22 -30.91
C ALA A 20 10.71 0.61 -32.19
N LEU A 21 11.40 1.74 -32.23
CA LEU A 21 11.47 2.61 -33.41
C LEU A 21 12.40 2.08 -34.52
N LYS A 22 13.10 0.93 -34.27
CA LYS A 22 14.06 0.33 -35.22
C LYS A 22 15.12 1.31 -35.71
N LEU A 23 15.60 2.18 -34.80
CA LEU A 23 16.57 3.22 -35.16
C LEU A 23 17.94 2.59 -35.40
N ASN A 24 18.53 2.89 -36.55
CA ASN A 24 19.95 2.63 -36.78
C ASN A 24 20.77 3.76 -36.13
N ALA A 25 20.75 3.78 -34.77
CA ALA A 25 21.32 4.86 -34.00
C ALA A 25 22.72 4.53 -33.51
N LYS A 26 23.62 5.52 -33.59
CA LYS A 26 24.98 5.46 -33.01
C LYS A 26 24.89 5.85 -31.52
N ASN A 27 25.49 5.02 -30.67
CA ASN A 27 25.65 5.35 -29.26
C ASN A 27 26.60 6.53 -29.07
N ARG A 28 26.19 7.48 -28.25
CA ARG A 28 26.96 8.64 -27.81
C ARG A 28 26.98 8.71 -26.29
N ASP A 29 27.74 9.63 -25.75
CA ASP A 29 27.72 9.87 -24.31
C ASP A 29 26.37 10.52 -23.89
N GLY A 30 25.54 9.79 -23.14
CA GLY A 30 24.24 10.26 -22.65
C GLY A 30 23.08 10.20 -23.65
N TYR A 31 23.26 9.71 -24.88
CA TYR A 31 22.18 9.59 -25.89
C TYR A 31 22.53 8.62 -27.02
N MET A 32 21.55 8.35 -27.88
CA MET A 32 21.66 7.62 -29.13
C MET A 32 21.16 8.51 -30.27
N GLU A 33 21.80 8.52 -31.42
CA GLU A 33 21.44 9.37 -32.53
C GLU A 33 21.46 8.63 -33.86
N SER A 34 20.39 8.79 -34.65
CA SER A 34 20.25 8.38 -36.02
C SER A 34 20.10 9.59 -36.95
N GLU A 35 19.88 9.36 -38.22
CA GLU A 35 19.65 10.43 -39.21
C GLU A 35 18.46 11.32 -38.84
N ASN A 36 17.34 10.73 -38.40
CA ASN A 36 16.05 11.40 -38.22
C ASN A 36 15.62 11.49 -36.75
N ALA A 37 16.33 10.83 -35.81
CA ALA A 37 15.90 10.74 -34.43
C ALA A 37 17.06 10.74 -33.44
N ILE A 38 16.80 11.31 -32.27
CA ILE A 38 17.66 11.27 -31.10
C ILE A 38 16.89 10.61 -29.96
N VAL A 39 17.51 9.72 -29.22
CA VAL A 39 16.93 9.15 -28.00
C VAL A 39 17.87 9.45 -26.83
N THR A 40 17.36 10.15 -25.85
CA THR A 40 18.13 10.50 -24.64
C THR A 40 17.33 10.15 -23.39
N TRP A 41 17.91 10.40 -22.21
CA TRP A 41 17.28 10.05 -20.95
C TRP A 41 17.68 10.98 -19.82
N CYS A 42 16.82 11.06 -18.83
CA CYS A 42 17.17 11.50 -17.49
C CYS A 42 17.83 10.32 -16.73
N VAL A 43 18.18 10.54 -15.48
CA VAL A 43 18.60 9.48 -14.54
C VAL A 43 17.77 9.57 -13.25
N GLY A 44 16.46 9.75 -13.42
CA GLY A 44 15.55 10.29 -12.43
C GLY A 44 15.55 11.83 -12.47
N HIS A 45 15.49 12.49 -11.33
CA HIS A 45 15.56 13.95 -11.26
C HIS A 45 16.94 14.47 -11.70
N LEU A 46 16.96 15.41 -12.62
CA LEU A 46 18.15 16.18 -13.01
C LEU A 46 18.16 17.56 -12.33
N VAL A 47 17.00 18.03 -11.90
CA VAL A 47 16.76 19.36 -11.33
C VAL A 47 16.01 19.20 -10.01
N THR A 48 16.30 20.05 -9.04
CA THR A 48 15.63 20.13 -7.75
C THR A 48 15.32 21.57 -7.36
N MET A 49 14.43 21.80 -6.39
CA MET A 49 14.27 23.13 -5.79
C MET A 49 15.50 23.49 -4.99
N SER A 50 15.92 24.75 -5.13
CA SER A 50 17.09 25.29 -4.43
C SER A 50 16.81 25.44 -2.93
N TYR A 51 17.82 25.25 -2.11
CA TYR A 51 17.73 25.49 -0.67
C TYR A 51 17.58 27.00 -0.35
N PRO A 52 17.05 27.36 0.84
CA PRO A 52 16.85 28.77 1.20
C PRO A 52 18.09 29.67 1.08
N GLU A 53 19.28 29.13 1.28
CA GLU A 53 20.55 29.87 1.13
C GLU A 53 20.84 30.37 -0.28
N GLU A 54 20.21 29.80 -1.30
CA GLU A 54 20.27 30.27 -2.70
C GLU A 54 19.37 31.49 -2.96
N TYR A 55 18.45 31.78 -2.05
CA TYR A 55 17.62 32.99 -2.09
C TYR A 55 18.30 34.11 -1.34
N ASP A 56 18.83 33.83 -0.15
CA ASP A 56 19.61 34.73 0.68
C ASP A 56 20.64 33.91 1.48
N PRO A 57 21.95 34.17 1.35
CA PRO A 57 23.01 33.47 2.09
C PRO A 57 22.84 33.52 3.62
N ALA A 58 22.14 34.53 4.16
CA ALA A 58 21.83 34.63 5.60
C ALA A 58 20.93 33.48 6.07
N LEU A 59 20.09 32.90 5.18
CA LEU A 59 19.20 31.78 5.48
C LEU A 59 19.93 30.44 5.67
N LYS A 60 21.24 30.39 5.43
CA LYS A 60 22.07 29.23 5.76
C LYS A 60 22.14 29.02 7.28
N LYS A 61 22.14 30.10 8.06
CA LYS A 61 22.03 30.06 9.52
C LYS A 61 20.55 30.06 9.92
N TRP A 62 20.11 28.97 10.55
CA TRP A 62 18.72 28.88 10.98
C TRP A 62 18.44 29.86 12.12
N SER A 63 17.37 30.66 11.97
CA SER A 63 16.84 31.58 12.99
C SER A 63 15.31 31.57 12.96
N LEU A 64 14.69 31.77 14.12
CA LEU A 64 13.24 31.94 14.21
C LEU A 64 12.77 33.25 13.53
N ASP A 65 13.64 34.25 13.42
CA ASP A 65 13.31 35.55 12.81
C ASP A 65 13.16 35.44 11.30
N THR A 66 13.84 34.47 10.67
CA THR A 66 13.78 34.23 9.23
C THR A 66 12.69 33.24 8.81
N LEU A 67 11.83 32.85 9.77
CA LEU A 67 10.70 31.97 9.52
C LEU A 67 9.36 32.72 9.74
N PRO A 68 8.30 32.43 8.98
CA PRO A 68 8.25 31.43 7.89
C PRO A 68 9.00 31.87 6.65
N PHE A 69 9.69 30.93 6.00
CA PHE A 69 10.31 31.11 4.69
C PHE A 69 9.32 30.67 3.60
N ILE A 70 8.81 31.62 2.82
CA ILE A 70 7.91 31.41 1.69
C ILE A 70 8.39 32.30 0.57
N PRO A 71 9.10 31.78 -0.43
CA PRO A 71 9.59 32.58 -1.55
C PRO A 71 8.43 32.95 -2.50
N ASP A 72 8.43 34.15 -3.03
CA ASP A 72 7.48 34.58 -4.07
C ASP A 72 7.70 33.76 -5.33
N ASP A 73 8.96 33.60 -5.74
CA ASP A 73 9.36 32.79 -6.89
C ASP A 73 10.27 31.64 -6.45
N PHE A 74 9.90 30.40 -6.82
CA PHE A 74 10.69 29.22 -6.51
C PHE A 74 11.89 29.11 -7.45
N LYS A 75 13.09 29.06 -6.88
CA LYS A 75 14.34 28.80 -7.60
C LYS A 75 14.58 27.30 -7.73
N TYR A 76 15.16 26.92 -8.83
CA TYR A 76 15.55 25.54 -9.13
C TYR A 76 17.02 25.49 -9.52
N GLU A 77 17.66 24.34 -9.24
CA GLU A 77 19.06 24.12 -9.55
C GLU A 77 19.28 22.70 -10.10
N VAL A 78 20.32 22.58 -10.90
CA VAL A 78 20.75 21.27 -11.41
C VAL A 78 21.41 20.50 -10.30
N ILE A 79 21.01 19.23 -10.10
CA ILE A 79 21.60 18.34 -9.09
C ILE A 79 23.07 18.06 -9.47
N PRO A 80 24.06 18.42 -8.63
CA PRO A 80 25.48 18.36 -8.97
C PRO A 80 25.97 16.99 -9.47
N GLN A 81 25.46 15.91 -8.88
CA GLN A 81 25.86 14.53 -9.21
C GLN A 81 25.44 14.10 -10.62
N VAL A 82 24.48 14.78 -11.21
CA VAL A 82 23.93 14.47 -12.56
C VAL A 82 24.05 15.63 -13.53
N ALA A 83 24.85 16.66 -13.19
CA ALA A 83 25.03 17.87 -13.99
C ALA A 83 25.50 17.57 -15.41
N LYS A 84 26.39 16.59 -15.59
CA LYS A 84 26.84 16.15 -16.91
C LYS A 84 25.68 15.70 -17.80
N GLN A 85 24.80 14.85 -17.27
CA GLN A 85 23.64 14.37 -18.03
C GLN A 85 22.65 15.50 -18.32
N PHE A 86 22.45 16.42 -17.37
CA PHE A 86 21.62 17.61 -17.62
C PHE A 86 22.16 18.46 -18.78
N GLN A 87 23.47 18.72 -18.83
CA GLN A 87 24.11 19.46 -19.90
C GLN A 87 23.88 18.80 -21.27
N ILE A 88 24.04 17.47 -21.34
CA ILE A 88 23.80 16.70 -22.56
C ILE A 88 22.32 16.86 -22.99
N VAL A 89 21.38 16.59 -22.09
CA VAL A 89 19.94 16.66 -22.37
C VAL A 89 19.54 18.07 -22.78
N SER A 90 19.97 19.09 -22.04
CA SER A 90 19.69 20.50 -22.35
C SER A 90 20.23 20.89 -23.72
N GLY A 91 21.47 20.52 -24.01
CA GLY A 91 22.08 20.78 -25.33
C GLY A 91 21.32 20.11 -26.48
N LEU A 92 20.85 18.87 -26.28
CA LEU A 92 20.07 18.15 -27.29
C LEU A 92 18.67 18.74 -27.51
N LEU A 93 17.97 19.11 -26.44
CA LEU A 93 16.62 19.67 -26.51
C LEU A 93 16.60 21.05 -27.19
N THR A 94 17.71 21.80 -27.12
CA THR A 94 17.84 23.15 -27.70
C THR A 94 18.46 23.17 -29.09
N ARG A 95 18.86 22.04 -29.65
CA ARG A 95 19.46 21.93 -30.99
C ARG A 95 18.51 22.49 -32.06
N GLU A 96 19.05 23.24 -33.02
CA GLU A 96 18.28 23.84 -34.10
C GLU A 96 17.70 22.80 -35.06
N ASP A 97 18.36 21.65 -35.25
CA ASP A 97 17.90 20.56 -36.11
C ASP A 97 16.85 19.66 -35.44
N VAL A 98 16.37 19.99 -34.22
CA VAL A 98 15.32 19.28 -33.50
C VAL A 98 14.02 20.09 -33.59
N ASP A 99 13.03 19.53 -34.27
CA ASP A 99 11.70 20.19 -34.46
C ASP A 99 10.71 19.71 -33.41
N ARG A 100 10.79 18.43 -32.99
CA ARG A 100 9.77 17.79 -32.14
C ARG A 100 10.39 17.04 -30.98
N ILE A 101 9.76 17.15 -29.82
CA ILE A 101 10.15 16.47 -28.59
C ILE A 101 9.02 15.51 -28.16
N TYR A 102 9.35 14.22 -28.08
CA TYR A 102 8.50 13.23 -27.46
C TYR A 102 8.93 13.02 -26.02
N VAL A 103 8.03 13.35 -25.09
CA VAL A 103 8.24 13.20 -23.64
C VAL A 103 7.86 11.80 -23.25
N CYS A 104 8.85 10.95 -23.02
CA CYS A 104 8.73 9.53 -22.76
C CYS A 104 9.17 9.17 -21.31
N THR A 105 9.14 10.14 -20.39
CA THR A 105 9.28 9.89 -18.96
C THR A 105 8.11 9.06 -18.46
N ASP A 106 8.26 8.39 -17.31
CA ASP A 106 7.23 7.50 -16.75
C ASP A 106 5.85 8.19 -16.76
N SER A 107 4.80 7.45 -17.09
CA SER A 107 3.44 7.98 -17.23
C SER A 107 2.84 8.22 -15.85
N GLY A 108 2.85 9.46 -15.38
CA GLY A 108 2.36 9.86 -14.06
C GLY A 108 2.88 11.23 -13.64
N ARG A 109 2.40 11.72 -12.49
CA ARG A 109 2.78 13.05 -11.94
C ARG A 109 4.29 13.21 -11.80
N GLU A 110 5.00 12.17 -11.36
CA GLU A 110 6.45 12.24 -11.14
C GLU A 110 7.22 12.41 -12.45
N GLY A 111 6.89 11.60 -13.47
CA GLY A 111 7.53 11.72 -14.79
C GLY A 111 7.22 13.05 -15.48
N GLU A 112 6.01 13.60 -15.26
CA GLU A 112 5.64 14.94 -15.72
C GLU A 112 6.51 16.00 -15.04
N TYR A 113 6.68 15.93 -13.71
CA TYR A 113 7.50 16.86 -12.95
C TYR A 113 8.97 16.83 -13.37
N ILE A 114 9.54 15.62 -13.56
CA ILE A 114 10.93 15.45 -14.01
C ILE A 114 11.15 16.16 -15.35
N TYR A 115 10.31 15.92 -16.34
CA TYR A 115 10.48 16.55 -17.65
C TYR A 115 10.26 18.06 -17.62
N ARG A 116 9.19 18.54 -16.98
CA ARG A 116 8.87 19.98 -16.93
C ARG A 116 9.98 20.80 -16.29
N LEU A 117 10.62 20.27 -15.25
CA LEU A 117 11.79 20.92 -14.65
C LEU A 117 12.99 20.99 -15.61
N VAL A 118 13.22 19.93 -16.38
CA VAL A 118 14.28 19.91 -17.40
C VAL A 118 13.97 20.92 -18.52
N ASP A 119 12.73 20.95 -19.01
CA ASP A 119 12.26 21.89 -20.03
C ASP A 119 12.46 23.34 -19.59
N GLN A 120 12.05 23.65 -18.35
CA GLN A 120 12.17 24.98 -17.74
C GLN A 120 13.64 25.40 -17.61
N MET A 121 14.49 24.53 -17.08
CA MET A 121 15.89 24.83 -16.82
C MET A 121 16.73 24.88 -18.11
N ALA A 122 16.39 24.06 -19.10
CA ALA A 122 17.04 24.07 -20.41
C ALA A 122 16.54 25.23 -21.32
N LYS A 123 15.44 25.91 -20.94
CA LYS A 123 14.83 27.00 -21.72
C LYS A 123 14.52 26.58 -23.16
N VAL A 124 13.86 25.43 -23.31
CA VAL A 124 13.67 24.77 -24.62
C VAL A 124 12.85 25.61 -25.64
N GLY A 125 12.06 26.55 -25.20
CA GLY A 125 11.30 27.43 -26.13
C GLY A 125 10.13 26.73 -26.81
N ASN A 126 9.72 27.28 -27.98
CA ASN A 126 8.46 26.93 -28.68
C ASN A 126 8.59 25.72 -29.62
N LYS A 127 9.27 24.64 -29.25
CA LYS A 127 9.29 23.41 -30.03
C LYS A 127 8.00 22.63 -29.83
N GLU A 128 7.58 21.84 -30.84
CA GLU A 128 6.45 20.93 -30.68
C GLU A 128 6.79 19.85 -29.62
N LYS A 129 5.96 19.75 -28.58
CA LYS A 129 6.14 18.79 -27.48
C LYS A 129 4.93 17.87 -27.40
N ARG A 130 5.20 16.57 -27.43
CA ARG A 130 4.20 15.48 -27.40
C ARG A 130 4.43 14.60 -26.23
N ARG A 131 3.41 14.35 -25.40
CA ARG A 131 3.48 13.46 -24.25
C ARG A 131 3.12 12.03 -24.65
N VAL A 132 4.07 11.13 -24.49
CA VAL A 132 3.88 9.68 -24.71
C VAL A 132 3.39 9.05 -23.40
N TRP A 133 2.29 8.29 -23.47
CA TRP A 133 1.69 7.61 -22.31
C TRP A 133 1.61 6.12 -22.58
N ILE A 134 2.33 5.31 -21.78
CA ILE A 134 2.45 3.86 -21.95
C ILE A 134 2.29 3.13 -20.62
N ASP A 135 1.68 1.94 -20.67
CA ASP A 135 1.47 1.06 -19.52
C ASP A 135 2.47 -0.10 -19.47
N SER A 136 3.22 -0.33 -20.54
CA SER A 136 4.27 -1.34 -20.61
C SER A 136 5.36 -0.94 -21.58
N GLN A 137 6.53 -1.60 -21.53
CA GLN A 137 7.65 -1.36 -22.43
C GLN A 137 7.70 -2.34 -23.61
N THR A 138 6.57 -2.94 -23.95
CA THR A 138 6.50 -3.79 -25.15
C THR A 138 6.59 -2.93 -26.40
N GLU A 139 7.12 -3.49 -27.51
CA GLU A 139 7.27 -2.76 -28.78
C GLU A 139 5.92 -2.20 -29.27
N GLU A 140 4.87 -3.01 -29.18
CA GLU A 140 3.51 -2.66 -29.57
C GLU A 140 2.98 -1.44 -28.78
N GLU A 141 3.17 -1.45 -27.45
CA GLU A 141 2.71 -0.39 -26.57
C GLU A 141 3.50 0.92 -26.74
N ILE A 142 4.83 0.83 -26.92
CA ILE A 142 5.66 1.99 -27.22
C ILE A 142 5.22 2.66 -28.53
N LEU A 143 5.04 1.86 -29.59
CA LEU A 143 4.59 2.40 -30.88
C LEU A 143 3.17 2.97 -30.82
N ARG A 144 2.28 2.37 -30.03
CA ARG A 144 0.95 2.93 -29.74
C ARG A 144 1.07 4.28 -29.06
N GLY A 145 1.83 4.34 -27.96
CA GLY A 145 2.00 5.57 -27.18
C GLY A 145 2.59 6.73 -27.99
N ILE A 146 3.54 6.44 -28.90
CA ILE A 146 4.10 7.47 -29.80
C ILE A 146 3.05 7.96 -30.81
N ARG A 147 2.30 7.04 -31.42
CA ARG A 147 1.25 7.37 -32.41
C ARG A 147 0.13 8.21 -31.79
N GLU A 148 -0.24 7.89 -30.56
CA GLU A 148 -1.34 8.52 -29.82
C GLU A 148 -0.86 9.67 -28.90
N ALA A 149 0.42 10.07 -29.00
CA ALA A 149 1.01 11.10 -28.17
C ALA A 149 0.28 12.43 -28.33
N LYS A 150 -0.21 12.96 -27.22
CA LYS A 150 -0.97 14.21 -27.15
C LYS A 150 -0.06 15.42 -26.98
N PRO A 151 -0.53 16.63 -27.32
CA PRO A 151 0.18 17.85 -26.98
C PRO A 151 0.50 17.91 -25.49
N LEU A 152 1.70 18.36 -25.12
CA LEU A 152 2.12 18.43 -23.72
C LEU A 152 1.19 19.31 -22.88
N SER A 153 0.56 20.32 -23.48
CA SER A 153 -0.41 21.20 -22.81
C SER A 153 -1.66 20.50 -22.27
N GLU A 154 -2.04 19.33 -22.80
CA GLU A 154 -3.15 18.56 -22.24
C GLU A 154 -2.84 17.99 -20.83
N TYR A 155 -1.59 18.09 -20.41
CA TYR A 155 -1.12 17.63 -19.10
C TYR A 155 -0.74 18.78 -18.14
N ASP A 156 -1.15 20.03 -18.45
CA ASP A 156 -0.78 21.19 -17.63
C ASP A 156 -1.35 21.12 -16.22
N SER A 157 -2.61 20.71 -16.04
CA SER A 157 -3.20 20.53 -14.71
C SER A 157 -2.49 19.43 -13.91
N LEU A 158 -2.08 18.34 -14.56
CA LEU A 158 -1.28 17.28 -13.93
C LEU A 158 0.09 17.81 -13.49
N SER A 159 0.72 18.63 -14.35
CA SER A 159 1.98 19.33 -14.06
C SER A 159 1.83 20.28 -12.87
N ASP A 160 0.78 21.09 -12.82
CA ASP A 160 0.51 21.99 -11.71
C ASP A 160 0.34 21.25 -10.39
N ALA A 161 -0.42 20.16 -10.38
CA ALA A 161 -0.54 19.31 -9.21
C ALA A 161 0.81 18.71 -8.74
N ALA A 162 1.70 18.37 -9.69
CA ALA A 162 3.02 17.85 -9.39
C ALA A 162 3.94 18.92 -8.77
N TYR A 163 3.95 20.14 -9.36
CA TYR A 163 4.68 21.28 -8.81
C TYR A 163 4.18 21.67 -7.43
N LEU A 164 2.87 21.77 -7.25
CA LEU A 164 2.26 22.14 -5.95
C LEU A 164 2.58 21.13 -4.86
N ARG A 165 2.55 19.85 -5.18
CA ARG A 165 2.98 18.82 -4.23
C ARG A 165 4.42 18.97 -3.80
N ALA A 166 5.33 19.19 -4.76
CA ALA A 166 6.73 19.39 -4.45
C ALA A 166 6.96 20.65 -3.59
N LYS A 167 6.26 21.76 -3.90
CA LYS A 167 6.29 23.01 -3.13
C LYS A 167 5.73 22.82 -1.72
N GLU A 168 4.64 22.09 -1.57
CA GLU A 168 4.03 21.77 -0.29
C GLU A 168 5.00 21.00 0.61
N ASP A 169 5.56 19.89 0.11
CA ASP A 169 6.52 19.07 0.84
C ASP A 169 7.78 19.88 1.20
N TYR A 170 8.24 20.76 0.31
CA TYR A 170 9.38 21.65 0.54
C TYR A 170 9.08 22.69 1.64
N LEU A 171 7.97 23.43 1.52
CA LEU A 171 7.65 24.50 2.47
C LEU A 171 7.36 23.95 3.88
N MET A 172 6.55 22.91 3.97
CA MET A 172 6.26 22.27 5.27
C MET A 172 7.53 21.63 5.86
N GLY A 173 8.32 20.97 5.02
CA GLY A 173 9.58 20.35 5.44
C GLY A 173 10.56 21.35 6.01
N ILE A 174 10.83 22.44 5.31
CA ILE A 174 11.79 23.48 5.75
C ILE A 174 11.28 24.24 6.95
N ASN A 175 10.09 24.82 6.88
CA ASN A 175 9.59 25.71 7.93
C ASN A 175 9.36 24.96 9.25
N PHE A 176 8.67 23.83 9.21
CA PHE A 176 8.37 23.08 10.44
C PHE A 176 9.60 22.39 11.01
N SER A 177 10.47 21.81 10.16
CA SER A 177 11.69 21.17 10.66
C SER A 177 12.64 22.18 11.30
N ARG A 178 12.83 23.35 10.66
CA ARG A 178 13.67 24.42 11.23
C ARG A 178 13.09 24.98 12.53
N ALA A 179 11.80 25.32 12.55
CA ALA A 179 11.12 25.87 13.73
C ALA A 179 11.18 24.90 14.92
N LEU A 180 10.82 23.64 14.71
CA LEU A 180 10.86 22.61 15.75
C LEU A 180 12.30 22.31 16.21
N SER A 181 13.26 22.28 15.30
CA SER A 181 14.66 22.08 15.66
C SER A 181 15.20 23.23 16.51
N LEU A 182 14.91 24.46 16.14
CA LEU A 182 15.32 25.65 16.91
C LEU A 182 14.71 25.68 18.32
N LYS A 183 13.49 25.18 18.48
CA LYS A 183 12.79 25.14 19.76
C LYS A 183 13.19 23.96 20.65
N TYR A 184 13.37 22.77 20.08
CA TYR A 184 13.45 21.54 20.87
C TYR A 184 14.75 20.75 20.75
N SER A 185 15.60 20.98 19.72
CA SER A 185 16.82 20.19 19.52
C SER A 185 17.75 20.22 20.72
N TYR A 186 17.89 21.37 21.40
CA TYR A 186 18.74 21.49 22.58
C TYR A 186 18.26 20.57 23.71
N VAL A 187 16.96 20.60 24.01
CA VAL A 187 16.35 19.78 25.07
C VAL A 187 16.47 18.29 24.75
N ILE A 188 16.15 17.87 23.52
CA ILE A 188 16.24 16.47 23.10
C ILE A 188 17.68 15.99 23.13
N ARG A 189 18.63 16.79 22.62
CA ARG A 189 20.04 16.45 22.61
C ARG A 189 20.56 16.22 24.03
N ASN A 190 20.28 17.11 24.95
CA ASN A 190 20.71 16.98 26.34
C ASN A 190 20.02 15.78 27.03
N TYR A 191 18.74 15.57 26.78
CA TYR A 191 17.98 14.48 27.36
C TYR A 191 18.46 13.10 26.89
N LEU A 192 18.75 12.95 25.60
CA LEU A 192 19.23 11.71 25.01
C LEU A 192 20.77 11.58 24.96
N LYS A 193 21.53 12.61 25.39
CA LYS A 193 22.99 12.68 25.31
C LYS A 193 23.51 12.49 23.88
N LEU A 194 22.90 13.20 22.93
CA LEU A 194 23.30 13.16 21.52
C LEU A 194 24.22 14.36 21.18
N ASP A 195 25.18 14.15 20.31
CA ASP A 195 26.03 15.24 19.79
C ASP A 195 25.24 16.21 18.92
N LYS A 196 24.33 15.69 18.12
CA LYS A 196 23.50 16.45 17.19
C LYS A 196 22.07 15.90 17.17
N CYS A 197 21.10 16.80 17.14
CA CYS A 197 19.69 16.46 16.92
C CYS A 197 19.09 17.48 15.95
N VAL A 198 18.59 17.01 14.82
CA VAL A 198 17.77 17.78 13.88
C VAL A 198 16.42 17.12 13.81
N ILE A 199 15.36 17.89 14.00
CA ILE A 199 14.01 17.40 13.92
C ILE A 199 13.56 17.49 12.46
N ALA A 200 13.44 16.35 11.81
CA ALA A 200 12.89 16.26 10.46
C ALA A 200 11.42 15.89 10.52
N VAL A 201 10.57 16.76 10.03
CA VAL A 201 9.12 16.54 9.90
C VAL A 201 8.69 16.80 8.46
N GLY A 202 7.57 16.24 8.07
CA GLY A 202 6.96 16.42 6.77
C GLY A 202 5.56 15.84 6.81
N ARG A 203 4.69 16.34 5.98
CA ARG A 203 3.26 16.03 5.96
C ARG A 203 2.96 14.53 6.09
N VAL A 204 3.46 13.73 5.16
CA VAL A 204 3.18 12.29 5.12
C VAL A 204 4.03 11.51 6.13
N MET A 205 5.32 11.83 6.22
CA MET A 205 6.26 11.11 7.09
C MET A 205 5.85 11.20 8.57
N THR A 206 5.43 12.36 9.03
CA THR A 206 5.03 12.58 10.42
C THR A 206 3.71 11.90 10.74
N CYS A 207 2.76 11.90 9.82
CA CYS A 207 1.51 11.15 9.94
C CYS A 207 1.77 9.64 10.10
N VAL A 208 2.65 9.06 9.28
CA VAL A 208 3.01 7.64 9.37
C VAL A 208 3.71 7.32 10.69
N LEU A 209 4.59 8.19 11.19
CA LEU A 209 5.16 8.05 12.53
C LEU A 209 4.06 8.03 13.59
N GLY A 210 3.06 8.91 13.45
CA GLY A 210 1.89 8.95 14.34
C GLY A 210 1.14 7.63 14.40
N ILE A 211 0.88 6.99 13.26
CA ILE A 211 0.22 5.70 13.17
C ILE A 211 1.01 4.60 13.91
N ILE A 212 2.32 4.59 13.72
CA ILE A 212 3.21 3.58 14.34
C ILE A 212 3.28 3.77 15.86
N VAL A 213 3.47 5.01 16.33
CA VAL A 213 3.58 5.32 17.76
C VAL A 213 2.26 5.05 18.48
N LYS A 214 1.12 5.47 17.93
CA LYS A 214 -0.21 5.17 18.48
C LYS A 214 -0.42 3.67 18.65
N ARG A 215 -0.10 2.86 17.63
CA ARG A 215 -0.21 1.40 17.70
C ARG A 215 0.69 0.81 18.80
N GLU A 216 1.90 1.28 18.97
CA GLU A 216 2.79 0.79 20.03
C GLU A 216 2.27 1.14 21.41
N ARG A 217 1.70 2.35 21.60
CA ARG A 217 1.06 2.78 22.85
C ARG A 217 -0.21 1.97 23.15
N GLU A 218 -1.06 1.72 22.16
CA GLU A 218 -2.21 0.81 22.28
C GLU A 218 -1.80 -0.59 22.78
N ILE A 219 -0.69 -1.11 22.27
CA ILE A 219 -0.18 -2.41 22.70
C ILE A 219 0.31 -2.38 24.14
N ARG A 220 0.99 -1.32 24.57
CA ARG A 220 1.51 -1.17 25.94
C ARG A 220 0.43 -0.96 26.98
N GLU A 221 -0.59 -0.18 26.60
CA GLU A 221 -1.72 0.15 27.48
C GLU A 221 -2.79 -0.94 27.50
N PHE A 222 -2.66 -1.95 26.62
CA PHE A 222 -3.63 -3.01 26.52
C PHE A 222 -3.66 -3.89 27.78
N VAL A 223 -4.82 -3.93 28.42
CA VAL A 223 -5.07 -4.80 29.57
C VAL A 223 -5.60 -6.14 29.08
N LYS A 224 -4.82 -7.18 29.27
CA LYS A 224 -5.23 -8.55 28.97
C LYS A 224 -6.35 -8.96 29.90
N THR A 225 -7.46 -9.41 29.32
CA THR A 225 -8.63 -9.87 30.05
C THR A 225 -8.81 -11.36 29.81
N PRO A 226 -8.76 -12.20 30.86
CA PRO A 226 -9.07 -13.62 30.73
C PRO A 226 -10.55 -13.82 30.42
N PHE A 227 -10.87 -14.89 29.72
CA PHE A 227 -12.24 -15.32 29.47
C PHE A 227 -12.33 -16.84 29.40
N TYR A 228 -13.47 -17.37 29.79
CA TYR A 228 -13.73 -18.80 29.96
C TYR A 228 -14.90 -19.21 29.11
N ARG A 229 -14.67 -20.05 28.09
CA ARG A 229 -15.68 -20.56 27.17
C ARG A 229 -16.08 -21.96 27.53
N VAL A 230 -17.38 -22.25 27.49
CA VAL A 230 -17.91 -23.61 27.75
C VAL A 230 -18.11 -24.30 26.40
N VAL A 231 -17.54 -25.47 26.23
CA VAL A 231 -17.60 -26.28 25.00
C VAL A 231 -18.06 -27.69 25.34
N GLY A 232 -19.13 -28.16 24.69
CA GLY A 232 -19.59 -29.50 24.74
C GLY A 232 -18.94 -30.37 23.65
N THR A 233 -18.51 -31.58 23.97
CA THR A 233 -18.08 -32.58 22.99
C THR A 233 -19.29 -33.43 22.64
N VAL A 234 -19.75 -33.30 21.41
CA VAL A 234 -20.92 -34.00 20.85
C VAL A 234 -20.44 -35.24 20.11
N ASN A 235 -21.07 -36.40 20.37
CA ASN A 235 -20.78 -37.66 19.71
C ASN A 235 -21.88 -38.01 18.68
N VAL A 236 -21.46 -38.33 17.49
CA VAL A 236 -22.35 -38.80 16.40
C VAL A 236 -21.66 -39.98 15.71
N ALA A 237 -22.29 -41.15 15.80
CA ALA A 237 -21.76 -42.37 15.18
C ALA A 237 -20.28 -42.70 15.49
N GLY A 238 -19.84 -42.45 16.72
CA GLY A 238 -18.47 -42.72 17.18
C GLY A 238 -17.42 -41.65 16.78
N GLN A 239 -17.83 -40.60 16.12
CA GLN A 239 -16.99 -39.42 15.83
C GLN A 239 -17.49 -38.24 16.65
N THR A 240 -16.57 -37.37 17.07
CA THR A 240 -16.91 -36.25 17.93
C THR A 240 -16.64 -34.90 17.30
N PHE A 241 -17.45 -33.90 17.68
CA PHE A 241 -17.21 -32.50 17.35
C PHE A 241 -17.47 -31.59 18.56
N GLU A 242 -16.94 -30.41 18.51
CA GLU A 242 -17.12 -29.40 19.54
C GLU A 242 -18.29 -28.48 19.21
N ALA A 243 -19.18 -28.25 20.19
CA ALA A 243 -20.24 -27.26 20.14
C ALA A 243 -20.03 -26.24 21.27
N GLU A 244 -19.88 -24.97 20.93
CA GLU A 244 -19.57 -23.89 21.88
C GLU A 244 -20.86 -23.24 22.37
N TRP A 245 -20.97 -23.08 23.70
CA TRP A 245 -22.07 -22.36 24.31
C TRP A 245 -22.02 -20.87 23.99
N LYS A 246 -23.19 -20.26 23.79
CA LYS A 246 -23.35 -18.80 23.64
C LYS A 246 -24.64 -18.35 24.28
N ALA A 247 -24.55 -17.22 24.98
CA ALA A 247 -25.72 -16.50 25.47
C ALA A 247 -26.43 -15.84 24.27
N VAL A 248 -27.67 -16.20 24.06
CA VAL A 248 -28.54 -15.65 23.01
C VAL A 248 -29.77 -15.01 23.64
N LYS A 249 -30.52 -14.22 22.84
CA LYS A 249 -31.78 -13.60 23.31
C LYS A 249 -32.69 -14.64 23.94
N ASP A 250 -33.36 -14.26 25.01
CA ASP A 250 -34.30 -15.08 25.76
C ASP A 250 -33.64 -16.25 26.55
N THR A 251 -32.32 -16.21 26.78
CA THR A 251 -31.63 -17.15 27.68
C THR A 251 -31.13 -16.43 28.96
N PRO A 252 -30.90 -17.17 30.07
CA PRO A 252 -30.56 -16.60 31.37
C PRO A 252 -29.33 -15.70 31.40
N TYR A 253 -28.35 -15.95 30.54
CA TYR A 253 -27.10 -15.20 30.49
C TYR A 253 -27.07 -14.10 29.41
N PHE A 254 -28.17 -13.88 28.69
CA PHE A 254 -28.22 -12.84 27.67
C PHE A 254 -27.96 -11.44 28.28
N ASN A 255 -26.98 -10.72 27.73
CA ASN A 255 -26.51 -9.41 28.25
C ASN A 255 -26.07 -9.44 29.74
N SER A 256 -25.71 -10.60 30.27
CA SER A 256 -25.23 -10.72 31.66
C SER A 256 -23.90 -9.98 31.86
N PRO A 257 -23.74 -9.24 32.98
CA PRO A 257 -22.46 -8.59 33.35
C PRO A 257 -21.35 -9.61 33.65
N LEU A 258 -21.68 -10.88 33.88
CA LEU A 258 -20.70 -11.98 34.07
C LEU A 258 -19.93 -12.30 32.79
N LEU A 259 -20.44 -11.90 31.63
CA LEU A 259 -19.84 -12.20 30.33
C LEU A 259 -18.86 -11.11 29.88
N TYR A 260 -17.76 -11.53 29.28
CA TYR A 260 -16.88 -10.68 28.50
C TYR A 260 -17.48 -10.40 27.08
N LYS A 261 -17.97 -11.48 26.48
CA LYS A 261 -18.77 -11.50 25.23
C LYS A 261 -19.80 -12.61 25.34
N GLU A 262 -20.68 -12.72 24.37
CA GLU A 262 -21.77 -13.70 24.30
C GLU A 262 -21.35 -15.17 24.59
N ASN A 263 -20.08 -15.53 24.41
CA ASN A 263 -19.54 -16.88 24.55
C ASN A 263 -18.43 -17.04 25.59
N GLY A 264 -18.18 -16.03 26.42
CA GLY A 264 -17.06 -16.10 27.37
C GLY A 264 -17.35 -15.43 28.70
N PHE A 265 -17.24 -16.18 29.79
CA PHE A 265 -17.34 -15.65 31.14
C PHE A 265 -16.06 -14.91 31.55
N LYS A 266 -16.21 -13.89 32.40
CA LYS A 266 -15.10 -13.15 33.00
C LYS A 266 -14.38 -13.92 34.08
N GLN A 267 -15.10 -14.83 34.78
CA GLN A 267 -14.56 -15.65 35.86
C GLN A 267 -14.78 -17.14 35.59
N LYS A 268 -13.81 -17.95 35.96
CA LYS A 268 -13.86 -19.40 35.76
C LYS A 268 -15.01 -20.04 36.50
N LYS A 269 -15.29 -19.56 37.73
CA LYS A 269 -16.38 -20.08 38.59
C LYS A 269 -17.74 -19.99 37.86
N ASP A 270 -18.02 -18.89 37.17
CA ASP A 270 -19.30 -18.73 36.47
C ASP A 270 -19.43 -19.74 35.32
N ALA A 271 -18.32 -20.05 34.64
CA ALA A 271 -18.27 -21.10 33.62
C ALA A 271 -18.44 -22.49 34.24
N GLU A 272 -17.84 -22.75 35.42
CA GLU A 272 -18.01 -23.99 36.15
C GLU A 272 -19.47 -24.20 36.61
N ASP A 273 -20.13 -23.16 37.05
CA ASP A 273 -21.54 -23.20 37.43
C ASP A 273 -22.45 -23.51 36.23
N LEU A 274 -22.16 -22.95 35.06
CA LEU A 274 -22.84 -23.31 33.83
C LEU A 274 -22.60 -24.80 33.47
N VAL A 275 -21.35 -25.28 33.54
CA VAL A 275 -21.04 -26.68 33.26
C VAL A 275 -21.79 -27.62 34.21
N LYS A 276 -21.89 -27.32 35.50
CA LYS A 276 -22.68 -28.08 36.48
C LYS A 276 -24.16 -28.11 36.10
N LYS A 277 -24.73 -26.92 35.72
CA LYS A 277 -26.13 -26.82 35.22
C LYS A 277 -26.33 -27.73 34.02
N LEU A 278 -25.51 -27.61 32.99
CA LEU A 278 -25.65 -28.37 31.74
C LEU A 278 -25.44 -29.88 31.92
N SER A 279 -24.66 -30.31 32.92
CA SER A 279 -24.40 -31.74 33.21
C SER A 279 -25.44 -32.39 34.10
N ALA A 280 -26.29 -31.62 34.77
CA ALA A 280 -27.20 -32.12 35.82
C ALA A 280 -28.32 -33.06 35.34
N ASN A 281 -28.80 -32.94 34.10
CA ASN A 281 -29.98 -33.64 33.56
C ASN A 281 -29.63 -34.50 32.33
N GLY A 282 -28.69 -35.45 32.51
CA GLY A 282 -28.24 -36.33 31.42
C GLY A 282 -27.23 -35.61 30.48
N MET A 283 -26.58 -36.37 29.64
CA MET A 283 -25.57 -35.89 28.69
C MET A 283 -26.08 -35.99 27.26
N GLU A 284 -27.19 -35.28 27.00
CA GLU A 284 -27.85 -35.22 25.67
C GLU A 284 -28.26 -33.81 25.36
N ALA A 285 -28.26 -33.45 24.09
CA ALA A 285 -28.74 -32.18 23.59
C ALA A 285 -29.62 -32.40 22.36
N THR A 286 -30.64 -31.55 22.17
CA THR A 286 -31.58 -31.66 21.04
C THR A 286 -31.12 -30.73 19.94
N LEU A 287 -31.03 -31.22 18.71
CA LEU A 287 -30.76 -30.40 17.52
C LEU A 287 -32.01 -29.57 17.20
N VAL A 288 -31.94 -28.26 17.43
CA VAL A 288 -33.05 -27.33 17.20
C VAL A 288 -33.00 -26.61 15.87
N ALA A 289 -31.79 -26.46 15.32
CA ALA A 289 -31.58 -25.90 13.98
C ALA A 289 -30.35 -26.52 13.31
N SER A 290 -30.49 -26.79 12.02
CA SER A 290 -29.38 -27.21 11.16
C SER A 290 -29.54 -26.50 9.81
N GLU A 291 -28.55 -25.66 9.45
CA GLU A 291 -28.57 -24.87 8.22
C GLU A 291 -27.39 -25.22 7.32
N LYS A 292 -27.67 -25.63 6.09
CA LYS A 292 -26.67 -25.83 5.05
C LYS A 292 -26.64 -24.65 4.11
N LYS A 293 -25.48 -24.00 3.94
CA LYS A 293 -25.31 -22.86 3.03
C LYS A 293 -24.10 -23.04 2.14
N LYS A 294 -24.26 -22.85 0.84
CA LYS A 294 -23.14 -22.77 -0.10
C LYS A 294 -22.57 -21.35 -0.08
N GLU A 295 -21.26 -21.25 0.14
CA GLU A 295 -20.50 -20.00 0.05
C GLU A 295 -19.58 -20.04 -1.16
N LYS A 296 -19.66 -19.01 -2.01
CA LYS A 296 -18.76 -18.82 -3.14
C LYS A 296 -17.75 -17.73 -2.80
N LYS A 297 -16.46 -18.06 -2.89
CA LYS A 297 -15.37 -17.10 -2.72
C LYS A 297 -14.73 -16.81 -4.07
N ALA A 298 -14.97 -15.62 -4.61
CA ALA A 298 -14.37 -15.19 -5.86
C ALA A 298 -12.86 -14.96 -5.71
N PRO A 299 -12.09 -15.05 -6.80
CA PRO A 299 -10.68 -14.67 -6.81
C PRO A 299 -10.47 -13.25 -6.28
N PRO A 300 -9.33 -12.99 -5.60
CA PRO A 300 -8.99 -11.64 -5.17
C PRO A 300 -8.80 -10.72 -6.39
N MET A 301 -8.87 -9.40 -6.15
CA MET A 301 -8.52 -8.41 -7.17
C MET A 301 -7.06 -8.57 -7.57
N LEU A 302 -6.69 -8.05 -8.73
CA LEU A 302 -5.32 -8.04 -9.23
C LEU A 302 -4.39 -7.26 -8.28
N TYR A 303 -3.10 -7.38 -8.49
CA TYR A 303 -2.13 -6.60 -7.72
C TYR A 303 -2.06 -5.16 -8.20
N ASN A 304 -2.12 -4.25 -7.24
CA ASN A 304 -1.45 -2.98 -7.31
C ASN A 304 -0.11 -3.07 -6.55
N LEU A 305 0.65 -1.98 -6.49
CA LEU A 305 1.95 -2.00 -5.82
C LEU A 305 1.85 -2.31 -4.32
N ALA A 306 0.88 -1.73 -3.61
CA ALA A 306 0.72 -1.89 -2.17
C ALA A 306 0.40 -3.34 -1.77
N GLU A 307 -0.54 -3.98 -2.46
CA GLU A 307 -0.87 -5.39 -2.23
C GLU A 307 0.30 -6.32 -2.55
N LEU A 308 1.04 -6.04 -3.63
CA LEU A 308 2.23 -6.82 -3.98
C LEU A 308 3.32 -6.67 -2.92
N GLN A 309 3.57 -5.46 -2.43
CA GLN A 309 4.53 -5.19 -1.35
C GLN A 309 4.14 -5.90 -0.05
N ASN A 310 2.84 -5.94 0.28
CA ASN A 310 2.35 -6.66 1.44
C ASN A 310 2.57 -8.17 1.32
N ASP A 311 2.22 -8.76 0.19
CA ASP A 311 2.41 -10.20 -0.03
C ASP A 311 3.90 -10.56 -0.05
N CYS A 312 4.76 -9.76 -0.69
CA CYS A 312 6.22 -9.97 -0.69
C CYS A 312 6.82 -9.84 0.73
N SER A 313 6.36 -8.86 1.51
CA SER A 313 6.78 -8.73 2.92
C SER A 313 6.36 -9.95 3.75
N SER A 314 5.15 -10.47 3.51
CA SER A 314 4.62 -11.63 4.22
C SER A 314 5.32 -12.94 3.81
N LEU A 315 5.47 -13.19 2.51
CA LEU A 315 5.97 -14.45 1.96
C LEU A 315 7.50 -14.52 1.97
N PHE A 316 8.16 -13.45 1.56
CA PHE A 316 9.60 -13.45 1.29
C PHE A 316 10.41 -12.63 2.31
N LYS A 317 9.76 -11.91 3.21
CA LYS A 317 10.42 -11.06 4.22
C LYS A 317 11.32 -9.98 3.60
N ILE A 318 10.95 -9.47 2.44
CA ILE A 318 11.61 -8.34 1.78
C ILE A 318 10.86 -7.03 2.05
N SER A 319 11.60 -5.93 2.02
CA SER A 319 11.01 -4.61 2.26
C SER A 319 10.16 -4.12 1.08
N PRO A 320 9.23 -3.18 1.29
CA PRO A 320 8.51 -2.53 0.19
C PRO A 320 9.42 -1.91 -0.86
N SER A 321 10.54 -1.29 -0.44
CA SER A 321 11.53 -0.72 -1.35
C SER A 321 12.23 -1.79 -2.20
N ASP A 322 12.59 -2.93 -1.61
CA ASP A 322 13.20 -4.02 -2.36
C ASP A 322 12.19 -4.66 -3.32
N THR A 323 10.92 -4.79 -2.90
CA THR A 323 9.83 -5.25 -3.78
C THR A 323 9.68 -4.33 -4.99
N LEU A 324 9.69 -3.00 -4.77
CA LEU A 324 9.59 -2.03 -5.88
C LEU A 324 10.78 -2.13 -6.82
N LYS A 325 12.01 -2.29 -6.32
CA LYS A 325 13.21 -2.49 -7.17
C LYS A 325 13.08 -3.73 -8.03
N ILE A 326 12.63 -4.85 -7.45
CA ILE A 326 12.44 -6.11 -8.17
C ILE A 326 11.37 -5.96 -9.25
N VAL A 327 10.22 -5.40 -8.91
CA VAL A 327 9.12 -5.28 -9.87
C VAL A 327 9.43 -4.25 -10.96
N GLN A 328 10.23 -3.23 -10.65
CA GLN A 328 10.76 -2.30 -11.64
C GLN A 328 11.73 -3.01 -12.61
N GLU A 329 12.60 -3.90 -12.11
CA GLU A 329 13.43 -4.75 -12.94
C GLU A 329 12.59 -5.66 -13.87
N LEU A 330 11.54 -6.27 -13.34
CA LEU A 330 10.62 -7.09 -14.13
C LEU A 330 9.91 -6.28 -15.23
N TYR A 331 9.53 -5.04 -14.93
CA TYR A 331 8.96 -4.11 -15.90
C TYR A 331 9.96 -3.76 -17.00
N GLU A 332 11.18 -3.38 -16.65
CA GLU A 332 12.26 -3.04 -17.59
C GLU A 332 12.65 -4.25 -18.48
N LYS A 333 12.48 -5.47 -17.96
CA LYS A 333 12.62 -6.73 -18.71
C LYS A 333 11.36 -7.13 -19.48
N LYS A 334 10.34 -6.28 -19.53
CA LYS A 334 9.07 -6.49 -20.26
C LYS A 334 8.21 -7.64 -19.74
N LEU A 335 8.50 -8.14 -18.54
CA LEU A 335 7.79 -9.27 -17.96
C LEU A 335 6.45 -8.86 -17.35
N VAL A 336 6.36 -7.65 -16.80
CA VAL A 336 5.14 -7.11 -16.16
C VAL A 336 4.83 -5.71 -16.67
N THR A 337 3.61 -5.24 -16.38
CA THR A 337 3.14 -3.87 -16.63
C THR A 337 3.73 -2.89 -15.61
N TYR A 338 3.51 -1.59 -15.80
CA TYR A 338 4.06 -0.53 -14.96
C TYR A 338 3.72 -0.74 -13.48
N PRO A 339 4.73 -0.74 -12.58
CA PRO A 339 4.52 -1.17 -11.20
C PRO A 339 3.91 -0.13 -10.28
N ARG A 340 4.06 1.18 -10.56
CA ARG A 340 3.58 2.24 -9.67
C ARG A 340 2.12 2.58 -10.00
N THR A 341 1.22 1.67 -9.65
CA THR A 341 -0.22 1.83 -9.82
C THR A 341 -0.96 1.55 -8.53
N ASP A 342 -2.02 2.29 -8.28
CA ASP A 342 -2.99 2.02 -7.21
C ASP A 342 -4.20 1.21 -7.71
N ALA A 343 -4.35 1.03 -9.04
CA ALA A 343 -5.44 0.27 -9.63
C ALA A 343 -5.26 -1.25 -9.45
N ARG A 344 -6.38 -1.94 -9.21
CA ARG A 344 -6.46 -3.40 -9.04
C ARG A 344 -7.34 -4.07 -10.10
N VAL A 345 -7.58 -3.36 -11.20
CA VAL A 345 -8.45 -3.75 -12.31
C VAL A 345 -7.74 -3.59 -13.64
N LEU A 346 -8.29 -4.21 -14.67
CA LEU A 346 -7.89 -4.03 -16.06
C LEU A 346 -8.73 -2.94 -16.72
N SER A 347 -8.19 -2.33 -17.77
CA SER A 347 -8.97 -1.49 -18.68
C SER A 347 -9.75 -2.36 -19.68
N THR A 348 -10.82 -1.79 -20.22
CA THR A 348 -11.61 -2.43 -21.30
C THR A 348 -10.74 -2.71 -22.53
N ALA A 349 -9.78 -1.84 -22.84
CA ALA A 349 -8.84 -2.01 -23.94
C ALA A 349 -7.95 -3.24 -23.74
N VAL A 350 -7.33 -3.36 -22.56
CA VAL A 350 -6.47 -4.52 -22.22
C VAL A 350 -7.29 -5.81 -22.19
N ALA A 351 -8.51 -5.77 -21.66
CA ALA A 351 -9.37 -6.96 -21.59
C ALA A 351 -9.68 -7.57 -22.96
N LYS A 352 -9.76 -6.75 -24.02
CA LYS A 352 -9.98 -7.24 -25.41
C LYS A 352 -8.82 -8.05 -25.95
N GLU A 353 -7.61 -7.76 -25.51
CA GLU A 353 -6.38 -8.40 -25.99
C GLU A 353 -5.73 -9.35 -24.97
N ILE A 354 -6.39 -9.56 -23.83
CA ILE A 354 -5.81 -10.28 -22.68
C ILE A 354 -5.35 -11.72 -23.00
N TYR A 355 -5.89 -12.32 -24.06
CA TYR A 355 -5.48 -13.63 -24.53
C TYR A 355 -3.99 -13.67 -24.91
N LYS A 356 -3.41 -12.55 -25.38
CA LYS A 356 -1.98 -12.43 -25.72
C LYS A 356 -1.12 -12.64 -24.46
N ASN A 357 -1.51 -12.01 -23.35
CA ASN A 357 -0.84 -12.12 -22.05
C ASN A 357 -0.88 -13.57 -21.57
N ILE A 358 -2.07 -14.20 -21.61
CA ILE A 358 -2.26 -15.59 -21.19
C ILE A 358 -1.45 -16.53 -22.08
N SER A 359 -1.53 -16.38 -23.40
CA SER A 359 -0.79 -17.23 -24.38
C SER A 359 0.72 -17.12 -24.20
N GLY A 360 1.23 -15.93 -23.86
CA GLY A 360 2.65 -15.72 -23.57
C GLY A 360 3.13 -16.54 -22.38
N LEU A 361 2.29 -16.75 -21.36
CA LEU A 361 2.62 -17.53 -20.15
C LEU A 361 2.78 -19.04 -20.41
N LYS A 362 2.34 -19.57 -21.54
CA LYS A 362 2.62 -20.95 -21.96
C LYS A 362 4.12 -21.24 -22.06
N ARG A 363 4.94 -20.21 -22.26
CA ARG A 363 6.41 -20.30 -22.31
C ARG A 363 7.07 -20.21 -20.93
N TYR A 364 6.29 -20.02 -19.87
CA TYR A 364 6.76 -19.99 -18.49
C TYR A 364 6.33 -21.27 -17.77
N THR A 365 7.24 -22.24 -17.65
CA THR A 365 6.97 -23.60 -17.18
C THR A 365 6.08 -23.66 -15.92
N PRO A 366 6.29 -22.86 -14.85
CA PRO A 366 5.43 -22.93 -13.67
C PRO A 366 3.96 -22.55 -13.91
N MET A 367 3.68 -21.82 -15.01
CA MET A 367 2.33 -21.32 -15.31
C MET A 367 1.74 -21.91 -16.59
N ALA A 368 2.52 -22.64 -17.37
CA ALA A 368 2.15 -23.13 -18.71
C ALA A 368 0.83 -23.92 -18.68
N ALA A 369 0.71 -24.91 -17.80
CA ALA A 369 -0.49 -25.74 -17.70
C ALA A 369 -1.75 -24.93 -17.29
N TYR A 370 -1.60 -23.98 -16.39
CA TYR A 370 -2.70 -23.11 -15.96
C TYR A 370 -3.12 -22.15 -17.08
N ALA A 371 -2.16 -21.62 -17.84
CA ALA A 371 -2.44 -20.76 -18.99
C ALA A 371 -3.20 -21.53 -20.10
N ASP A 372 -2.77 -22.76 -20.40
CA ASP A 372 -3.48 -23.64 -21.35
C ASP A 372 -4.91 -23.94 -20.90
N GLU A 373 -5.09 -24.25 -19.62
CA GLU A 373 -6.42 -24.49 -19.04
C GLU A 373 -7.34 -23.28 -19.20
N VAL A 374 -6.86 -22.06 -18.89
CA VAL A 374 -7.62 -20.81 -19.06
C VAL A 374 -8.00 -20.58 -20.51
N LEU A 375 -7.09 -20.81 -21.45
CA LEU A 375 -7.37 -20.68 -22.89
C LEU A 375 -8.43 -21.68 -23.36
N ASN A 376 -8.36 -22.92 -22.88
CA ASN A 376 -9.33 -23.96 -23.20
C ASN A 376 -10.72 -23.68 -22.59
N MET A 377 -10.78 -23.18 -21.35
CA MET A 377 -12.03 -22.75 -20.72
C MET A 377 -12.69 -21.56 -21.44
N GLY A 378 -11.91 -20.73 -22.12
CA GLY A 378 -12.39 -19.55 -22.82
C GLY A 378 -12.95 -18.44 -21.89
N SER A 379 -12.74 -18.54 -20.59
CA SER A 379 -13.28 -17.58 -19.58
C SER A 379 -12.77 -16.15 -19.78
N TYR A 380 -11.58 -15.98 -20.38
CA TYR A 380 -11.02 -14.67 -20.73
C TYR A 380 -11.90 -13.89 -21.71
N LYS A 381 -12.72 -14.55 -22.55
CA LYS A 381 -13.61 -13.89 -23.52
C LYS A 381 -14.71 -13.05 -22.85
N THR A 382 -15.05 -13.36 -21.63
CA THR A 382 -16.10 -12.67 -20.86
C THR A 382 -15.57 -11.80 -19.72
N ILE A 383 -14.24 -11.69 -19.58
CA ILE A 383 -13.61 -10.98 -18.46
C ILE A 383 -14.06 -9.51 -18.35
N ALA A 384 -14.30 -8.85 -19.49
CA ALA A 384 -14.79 -7.47 -19.55
C ALA A 384 -16.13 -7.23 -18.83
N LYS A 385 -16.92 -8.30 -18.60
CA LYS A 385 -18.21 -8.24 -17.89
C LYS A 385 -18.08 -8.50 -16.38
N THR A 386 -16.86 -8.62 -15.87
CA THR A 386 -16.60 -8.96 -14.47
C THR A 386 -16.09 -7.75 -13.70
N LYS A 387 -16.05 -7.86 -12.37
CA LYS A 387 -15.48 -6.84 -11.48
C LYS A 387 -13.98 -6.57 -11.70
N TYR A 388 -13.29 -7.38 -12.48
CA TYR A 388 -11.85 -7.23 -12.75
C TYR A 388 -11.54 -6.26 -13.88
N VAL A 389 -12.57 -5.74 -14.57
CA VAL A 389 -12.43 -4.71 -15.62
C VAL A 389 -13.29 -3.50 -15.24
N ASN A 390 -12.64 -2.34 -15.04
CA ASN A 390 -13.36 -1.12 -14.67
C ASN A 390 -12.50 0.13 -14.97
N ASP A 391 -12.75 0.77 -16.11
CA ASP A 391 -12.00 1.97 -16.52
C ASP A 391 -12.13 3.13 -15.53
N LYS A 392 -13.24 3.23 -14.77
CA LYS A 392 -13.46 4.29 -13.78
C LYS A 392 -12.57 4.16 -12.53
N GLN A 393 -11.98 3.01 -12.28
CA GLN A 393 -11.07 2.76 -11.17
C GLN A 393 -9.59 2.88 -11.58
N ILE A 394 -9.32 3.34 -12.79
CA ILE A 394 -7.98 3.56 -13.33
C ILE A 394 -7.76 5.06 -13.41
N THR A 395 -6.75 5.56 -12.70
CA THR A 395 -6.32 6.96 -12.80
C THR A 395 -5.25 7.12 -13.87
N ASP A 396 -4.12 6.45 -13.70
CA ASP A 396 -2.95 6.54 -14.57
C ASP A 396 -2.66 5.22 -15.28
N HIS A 397 -2.66 4.11 -14.53
CA HIS A 397 -2.32 2.76 -14.99
C HIS A 397 -3.28 1.73 -14.43
N TYR A 398 -3.51 0.65 -15.18
CA TYR A 398 -4.21 -0.53 -14.69
C TYR A 398 -3.29 -1.41 -13.81
N ALA A 399 -3.82 -2.51 -13.29
CA ALA A 399 -3.14 -3.40 -12.36
C ALA A 399 -1.82 -3.98 -12.89
N ILE A 400 -0.96 -4.42 -11.97
CA ILE A 400 0.28 -5.14 -12.29
C ILE A 400 -0.07 -6.55 -12.77
N ILE A 401 0.20 -6.84 -14.04
CA ILE A 401 -0.03 -8.14 -14.66
C ILE A 401 1.18 -8.58 -15.51
N PRO A 402 1.35 -9.88 -15.78
CA PRO A 402 2.35 -10.31 -16.76
C PRO A 402 1.97 -9.85 -18.17
N THR A 403 2.94 -9.39 -18.93
CA THR A 403 2.74 -8.97 -20.32
C THR A 403 2.61 -10.14 -21.31
N GLY A 404 3.06 -11.35 -20.89
CA GLY A 404 3.23 -12.49 -21.78
C GLY A 404 4.45 -12.38 -22.70
N GLN A 405 5.27 -11.34 -22.55
CA GLN A 405 6.50 -11.07 -23.31
C GLN A 405 7.71 -11.14 -22.38
N GLY A 406 8.91 -10.85 -22.92
CA GLY A 406 10.14 -10.82 -22.14
C GLY A 406 10.65 -12.18 -21.62
N MET A 407 10.08 -13.30 -22.07
CA MET A 407 10.36 -14.65 -21.52
C MET A 407 11.83 -15.05 -21.58
N GLY A 408 12.60 -14.50 -22.52
CA GLY A 408 14.07 -14.74 -22.58
C GLY A 408 14.83 -14.21 -21.38
N ALA A 409 14.29 -13.21 -20.67
CA ALA A 409 14.91 -12.62 -19.49
C ALA A 409 14.74 -13.49 -18.22
N LEU A 410 13.82 -14.45 -18.20
CA LEU A 410 13.55 -15.30 -17.03
C LEU A 410 14.78 -16.04 -16.51
N ARG A 411 15.66 -16.50 -17.41
CA ARG A 411 16.88 -17.23 -17.04
C ARG A 411 17.90 -16.37 -16.28
N GLY A 412 17.84 -15.06 -16.44
CA GLY A 412 18.74 -14.11 -15.79
C GLY A 412 18.16 -13.44 -14.54
N LEU A 413 16.99 -13.87 -14.06
CA LEU A 413 16.40 -13.36 -12.83
C LEU A 413 17.06 -13.97 -11.59
N SER A 414 17.20 -13.18 -10.55
CA SER A 414 17.48 -13.72 -9.22
C SER A 414 16.32 -14.61 -8.75
N GLU A 415 16.59 -15.55 -7.85
CA GLU A 415 15.55 -16.43 -7.28
C GLU A 415 14.37 -15.62 -6.73
N ILE A 416 14.65 -14.57 -5.98
CA ILE A 416 13.60 -13.73 -5.40
C ILE A 416 12.78 -13.00 -6.47
N ALA A 417 13.41 -12.51 -7.54
CA ALA A 417 12.72 -11.87 -8.65
C ALA A 417 11.83 -12.87 -9.42
N ALA A 418 12.30 -14.09 -9.61
CA ALA A 418 11.50 -15.16 -10.20
C ALA A 418 10.29 -15.52 -9.31
N ASN A 419 10.46 -15.57 -7.99
CA ASN A 419 9.38 -15.85 -7.04
C ASN A 419 8.33 -14.72 -7.04
N VAL A 420 8.75 -13.45 -7.10
CA VAL A 420 7.85 -12.29 -7.22
C VAL A 420 7.08 -12.35 -8.56
N TYR A 421 7.75 -12.70 -9.67
CA TYR A 421 7.07 -12.88 -10.96
C TYR A 421 6.04 -14.00 -10.90
N GLU A 422 6.36 -15.11 -10.25
CA GLU A 422 5.44 -16.25 -10.09
C GLU A 422 4.16 -15.84 -9.36
N ILE A 423 4.24 -15.12 -8.24
CA ILE A 423 3.02 -14.71 -7.51
C ILE A 423 2.17 -13.71 -8.31
N ILE A 424 2.80 -12.85 -9.12
CA ILE A 424 2.07 -11.94 -10.03
C ILE A 424 1.30 -12.76 -11.07
N CYS A 425 1.95 -13.74 -11.70
CA CYS A 425 1.32 -14.61 -12.70
C CYS A 425 0.17 -15.45 -12.11
N ARG A 426 0.34 -16.00 -10.89
CA ARG A 426 -0.70 -16.75 -10.17
C ARG A 426 -1.90 -15.89 -9.86
N ARG A 427 -1.69 -14.66 -9.36
CA ARG A 427 -2.76 -13.70 -9.08
C ARG A 427 -3.50 -13.31 -10.37
N PHE A 428 -2.79 -13.09 -11.46
CA PHE A 428 -3.34 -12.77 -12.76
C PHE A 428 -4.20 -13.93 -13.31
N LEU A 429 -3.67 -15.15 -13.34
CA LEU A 429 -4.43 -16.28 -13.86
C LEU A 429 -5.64 -16.64 -13.00
N SER A 430 -5.59 -16.36 -11.70
CA SER A 430 -6.69 -16.66 -10.77
C SER A 430 -8.03 -16.05 -11.19
N ILE A 431 -8.03 -14.84 -11.77
CA ILE A 431 -9.28 -14.14 -12.12
C ILE A 431 -10.07 -14.83 -13.25
N PHE A 432 -9.45 -15.73 -13.98
CA PHE A 432 -10.07 -16.50 -15.08
C PHE A 432 -10.63 -17.84 -14.61
N TYR A 433 -10.36 -18.25 -13.36
CA TYR A 433 -10.91 -19.46 -12.78
C TYR A 433 -12.25 -19.18 -12.08
N PRO A 434 -13.11 -20.21 -11.93
CA PRO A 434 -14.35 -20.07 -11.18
C PRO A 434 -14.05 -19.78 -9.69
N ALA A 435 -15.04 -19.27 -9.01
CA ALA A 435 -14.99 -19.09 -7.56
C ALA A 435 -14.78 -20.44 -6.85
N THR A 436 -14.04 -20.42 -5.74
CA THR A 436 -13.99 -21.55 -4.81
C THR A 436 -15.34 -21.71 -4.14
N GLU A 437 -15.89 -22.91 -4.11
CA GLU A 437 -17.17 -23.20 -3.46
C GLU A 437 -16.95 -23.97 -2.17
N TYR A 438 -17.54 -23.50 -1.10
CA TYR A 438 -17.54 -24.14 0.20
C TYR A 438 -18.96 -24.52 0.61
N GLN A 439 -19.10 -25.65 1.30
CA GLN A 439 -20.27 -25.96 2.06
C GLN A 439 -20.06 -25.51 3.49
N LYS A 440 -20.95 -24.69 4.03
CA LYS A 440 -21.07 -24.39 5.45
C LYS A 440 -22.21 -25.17 6.03
N LEU A 441 -22.02 -25.71 7.23
CA LEU A 441 -23.06 -26.29 8.05
C LEU A 441 -23.01 -25.61 9.41
N SER A 442 -24.12 -25.00 9.82
CA SER A 442 -24.31 -24.41 11.14
C SER A 442 -25.36 -25.19 11.89
N MET A 443 -25.03 -25.62 13.10
CA MET A 443 -25.91 -26.39 13.97
C MET A 443 -26.13 -25.67 15.29
N THR A 444 -27.37 -25.67 15.76
CA THR A 444 -27.73 -25.17 17.09
C THR A 444 -28.37 -26.32 17.88
N LEU A 445 -27.77 -26.63 19.03
CA LEU A 445 -28.23 -27.65 19.94
C LEU A 445 -28.80 -26.99 21.20
N ALA A 446 -30.00 -27.37 21.59
CA ALA A 446 -30.61 -26.95 22.85
C ALA A 446 -30.27 -27.96 23.96
N LYS A 447 -29.88 -27.45 25.11
CA LYS A 447 -29.64 -28.19 26.33
C LYS A 447 -30.28 -27.42 27.49
N GLN A 448 -31.40 -27.92 28.00
CA GLN A 448 -32.25 -27.17 28.94
C GLN A 448 -32.70 -25.82 28.31
N ASP A 449 -32.41 -24.70 28.97
CA ASP A 449 -32.68 -23.32 28.54
C ASP A 449 -31.48 -22.63 27.87
N GLU A 450 -30.47 -23.40 27.49
CA GLU A 450 -29.20 -22.90 26.92
C GLU A 450 -28.95 -23.49 25.52
N PHE A 451 -28.06 -22.83 24.76
CA PHE A 451 -27.76 -23.24 23.39
C PHE A 451 -26.26 -23.44 23.17
N LEU A 452 -25.94 -24.48 22.38
CA LEU A 452 -24.60 -24.80 21.90
C LEU A 452 -24.57 -24.66 20.38
N PHE A 453 -23.50 -24.10 19.85
CA PHE A 453 -23.33 -23.83 18.44
C PHE A 453 -22.12 -24.53 17.86
N ALA A 454 -22.31 -25.20 16.72
CA ALA A 454 -21.24 -25.79 15.95
C ALA A 454 -21.27 -25.31 14.52
N ASN A 455 -20.10 -24.94 13.97
CA ASN A 455 -19.97 -24.48 12.60
C ASN A 455 -18.91 -25.29 11.89
N PHE A 456 -19.23 -25.77 10.71
CA PHE A 456 -18.35 -26.56 9.87
C PHE A 456 -18.22 -25.89 8.51
N LYS A 457 -17.08 -26.09 7.89
CA LYS A 457 -16.80 -25.60 6.54
C LYS A 457 -15.87 -26.57 5.84
N TYR A 458 -16.26 -27.02 4.64
CA TYR A 458 -15.37 -27.81 3.78
C TYR A 458 -15.47 -27.33 2.34
N MET A 459 -14.43 -27.59 1.57
CA MET A 459 -14.32 -27.16 0.19
C MET A 459 -15.03 -28.16 -0.72
N LEU A 460 -16.03 -27.66 -1.47
CA LEU A 460 -16.73 -28.44 -2.52
C LEU A 460 -16.00 -28.40 -3.86
N LYS A 461 -15.53 -27.20 -4.23
CA LYS A 461 -14.80 -26.99 -5.48
C LYS A 461 -13.62 -26.06 -5.22
N GLU A 462 -12.46 -26.46 -5.63
CA GLU A 462 -11.21 -25.72 -5.44
C GLU A 462 -11.22 -24.37 -6.19
N GLY A 463 -11.76 -24.35 -7.41
CA GLY A 463 -11.86 -23.16 -8.22
C GLY A 463 -10.49 -22.49 -8.43
N TYR A 464 -10.44 -21.18 -8.21
CA TYR A 464 -9.21 -20.42 -8.42
C TYR A 464 -8.07 -20.77 -7.45
N LEU A 465 -8.33 -21.42 -6.31
CA LEU A 465 -7.28 -21.84 -5.40
C LEU A 465 -6.30 -22.82 -6.06
N LYS A 466 -6.74 -23.55 -7.07
CA LYS A 466 -5.89 -24.42 -7.89
C LYS A 466 -4.63 -23.70 -8.40
N VAL A 467 -4.78 -22.46 -8.85
CA VAL A 467 -3.68 -21.65 -9.38
C VAL A 467 -3.14 -20.66 -8.33
N ALA A 468 -4.00 -20.15 -7.43
CA ALA A 468 -3.61 -19.17 -6.44
C ALA A 468 -2.73 -19.76 -5.31
N THR A 469 -2.93 -21.03 -4.97
CA THR A 469 -2.10 -21.73 -3.97
C THR A 469 -0.67 -21.81 -4.49
N ASN A 470 0.24 -21.23 -3.72
CA ASN A 470 1.65 -21.20 -4.05
C ASN A 470 2.48 -21.97 -3.04
N ARG A 471 3.69 -22.40 -3.45
CA ARG A 471 4.64 -23.14 -2.63
C ARG A 471 5.25 -22.32 -1.47
N PHE A 472 5.08 -21.01 -1.51
CA PHE A 472 5.67 -20.09 -0.52
C PHE A 472 4.78 -19.87 0.69
N ALA A 473 3.47 -20.08 0.56
CA ALA A 473 2.53 -19.97 1.67
C ALA A 473 2.55 -21.24 2.52
N ARG A 474 2.56 -21.10 3.84
CA ARG A 474 2.33 -22.24 4.75
C ARG A 474 0.92 -22.77 4.48
N LYS A 475 0.81 -24.06 4.16
CA LYS A 475 -0.49 -24.73 4.13
C LYS A 475 -1.13 -24.57 5.50
N LYS A 476 -2.25 -23.89 5.58
CA LYS A 476 -3.14 -23.99 6.72
C LYS A 476 -3.95 -25.24 6.51
N ASP A 477 -3.78 -26.19 7.38
CA ASP A 477 -4.66 -27.34 7.48
C ASP A 477 -5.94 -26.87 8.17
N ASP A 478 -6.87 -26.33 7.37
CA ASP A 478 -8.13 -25.74 7.88
C ASP A 478 -9.22 -26.82 8.09
N THR A 479 -8.93 -28.11 7.89
CA THR A 479 -9.92 -29.20 7.98
C THR A 479 -9.74 -30.00 9.27
N LYS A 480 -10.35 -29.49 10.36
CA LYS A 480 -10.47 -30.24 11.63
C LYS A 480 -11.32 -31.51 11.47
N TYR A 481 -12.23 -31.56 10.48
CA TYR A 481 -13.18 -32.63 10.23
C TYR A 481 -13.16 -33.03 8.76
N SER A 482 -13.33 -34.34 8.49
CA SER A 482 -13.40 -34.81 7.11
C SER A 482 -14.68 -34.38 6.41
N PRO A 483 -14.69 -34.21 5.08
CA PRO A 483 -15.91 -33.89 4.34
C PRO A 483 -17.03 -34.93 4.55
N GLU A 484 -16.67 -36.22 4.63
CA GLU A 484 -17.62 -37.33 4.84
C GLU A 484 -18.31 -37.22 6.19
N PHE A 485 -17.55 -36.87 7.25
CA PHE A 485 -18.13 -36.65 8.56
C PHE A 485 -19.08 -35.45 8.57
N ILE A 486 -18.69 -34.33 7.95
CA ILE A 486 -19.56 -33.13 7.87
C ILE A 486 -20.83 -33.44 7.06
N GLU A 487 -20.73 -34.27 6.05
CA GLU A 487 -21.90 -34.71 5.29
C GLU A 487 -22.83 -35.59 6.17
N THR A 488 -22.26 -36.55 6.92
CA THR A 488 -23.00 -37.41 7.85
C THR A 488 -23.80 -36.60 8.88
N ILE A 489 -23.13 -35.66 9.58
CA ILE A 489 -23.82 -34.81 10.56
C ILE A 489 -24.80 -33.84 9.89
N GLY A 490 -24.59 -33.51 8.63
CA GLY A 490 -25.51 -32.70 7.83
C GLY A 490 -26.83 -33.39 7.48
N HIS A 491 -26.98 -34.70 7.66
CA HIS A 491 -28.22 -35.44 7.50
C HIS A 491 -29.11 -35.45 8.75
N LEU A 492 -28.54 -35.00 9.90
CA LEU A 492 -29.30 -34.87 11.14
C LEU A 492 -30.47 -33.88 10.97
N LYS A 493 -31.59 -34.21 11.61
CA LYS A 493 -32.85 -33.46 11.51
C LYS A 493 -33.14 -32.70 12.80
N LYS A 494 -33.88 -31.62 12.69
CA LYS A 494 -34.44 -30.94 13.86
C LYS A 494 -35.24 -31.92 14.69
N GLY A 495 -34.95 -31.97 15.99
CA GLY A 495 -35.53 -32.89 16.95
C GLY A 495 -34.64 -34.09 17.28
N ASP A 496 -33.57 -34.35 16.51
CA ASP A 496 -32.62 -35.43 16.84
C ASP A 496 -31.93 -35.14 18.18
N ILE A 497 -31.83 -36.19 19.00
CA ILE A 497 -31.14 -36.16 20.28
C ILE A 497 -29.72 -36.65 20.07
N LEU A 498 -28.76 -35.82 20.44
CA LEU A 498 -27.32 -36.07 20.28
C LEU A 498 -26.69 -36.29 21.64
N SER A 499 -25.81 -37.30 21.74
CA SER A 499 -25.05 -37.58 22.95
C SER A 499 -23.93 -36.53 23.14
N LEU A 500 -23.73 -36.12 24.36
CA LEU A 500 -22.64 -35.28 24.81
C LEU A 500 -21.66 -36.14 25.66
N ASP A 501 -20.41 -36.23 25.26
CA ASP A 501 -19.41 -36.98 26.03
C ASP A 501 -18.96 -36.21 27.28
N LYS A 502 -18.76 -34.90 27.14
CA LYS A 502 -18.30 -34.00 28.22
C LYS A 502 -18.52 -32.56 27.93
N PHE A 503 -18.45 -31.73 28.99
CA PHE A 503 -18.25 -30.27 28.87
C PHE A 503 -16.85 -29.91 29.35
N GLU A 504 -16.20 -29.01 28.62
CA GLU A 504 -14.88 -28.49 28.97
C GLU A 504 -14.91 -26.95 29.00
N ILE A 505 -14.11 -26.38 29.90
CA ILE A 505 -13.90 -24.94 29.94
C ILE A 505 -12.60 -24.62 29.18
N LYS A 506 -12.72 -23.89 28.08
CA LYS A 506 -11.56 -23.42 27.35
C LYS A 506 -11.20 -22.01 27.82
N GLU A 507 -10.06 -21.91 28.46
CA GLU A 507 -9.49 -20.66 28.90
C GLU A 507 -8.87 -19.92 27.73
N GLY A 508 -9.11 -18.62 27.64
CA GLY A 508 -8.54 -17.71 26.66
C GLY A 508 -8.18 -16.39 27.31
N GLU A 509 -7.40 -15.60 26.62
CA GLU A 509 -7.02 -14.26 27.02
C GLU A 509 -7.11 -13.32 25.80
N THR A 510 -7.61 -12.12 26.02
CA THR A 510 -7.59 -11.11 24.96
C THR A 510 -6.15 -10.76 24.60
N SER A 511 -5.91 -10.46 23.34
CA SER A 511 -4.59 -10.07 22.84
C SER A 511 -4.60 -8.63 22.33
N PRO A 512 -3.50 -7.89 22.49
CA PRO A 512 -3.38 -6.56 21.93
C PRO A 512 -3.41 -6.60 20.41
N PRO A 513 -3.66 -5.46 19.74
CA PRO A 513 -3.53 -5.39 18.30
C PRO A 513 -2.11 -5.74 17.86
N LYS A 514 -1.96 -6.32 16.69
CA LYS A 514 -0.64 -6.67 16.16
C LYS A 514 0.14 -5.43 15.75
N ARG A 515 1.46 -5.44 15.98
CA ARG A 515 2.35 -4.45 15.39
C ARG A 515 2.27 -4.51 13.87
N TYR A 516 2.47 -3.38 13.23
CA TYR A 516 2.62 -3.34 11.79
C TYR A 516 3.91 -4.05 11.36
N ASN A 517 3.83 -4.80 10.26
CA ASN A 517 5.00 -5.07 9.45
C ASN A 517 5.05 -4.06 8.28
N SER A 518 6.17 -4.02 7.56
CA SER A 518 6.36 -3.06 6.48
C SER A 518 5.27 -3.15 5.39
N GLY A 519 4.80 -4.35 5.06
CA GLY A 519 3.72 -4.57 4.09
C GLY A 519 2.36 -4.11 4.60
N THR A 520 1.97 -4.50 5.82
CA THR A 520 0.70 -4.06 6.42
C THR A 520 0.67 -2.55 6.67
N LEU A 521 1.84 -1.94 6.93
CA LEU A 521 1.93 -0.48 7.04
C LEU A 521 1.64 0.20 5.69
N ILE A 522 2.17 -0.33 4.58
CA ILE A 522 1.85 0.18 3.23
C ILE A 522 0.35 0.09 2.95
N LEU A 523 -0.29 -1.06 3.25
CA LEU A 523 -1.75 -1.19 3.09
C LEU A 523 -2.53 -0.24 3.99
N THR A 524 -2.03 0.02 5.20
CA THR A 524 -2.62 1.00 6.12
C THR A 524 -2.53 2.41 5.57
N MET A 525 -1.41 2.77 4.94
CA MET A 525 -1.25 4.07 4.26
C MET A 525 -2.18 4.19 3.04
N GLU A 526 -2.33 3.13 2.25
CA GLU A 526 -3.26 3.10 1.12
C GLU A 526 -4.72 3.25 1.56
N ASN A 527 -5.10 2.58 2.65
CA ASN A 527 -6.46 2.55 3.18
C ASN A 527 -6.64 3.50 4.38
N ALA A 528 -6.06 4.68 4.32
CA ALA A 528 -6.02 5.64 5.42
C ALA A 528 -7.41 6.08 5.92
N GLY A 529 -8.44 5.94 5.11
CA GLY A 529 -9.83 6.22 5.48
C GLY A 529 -10.30 5.51 6.75
N GLN A 530 -9.72 4.34 7.10
CA GLN A 530 -10.06 3.62 8.33
C GLN A 530 -9.74 4.39 9.63
N PHE A 531 -8.87 5.42 9.57
CA PHE A 531 -8.50 6.25 10.72
C PHE A 531 -9.31 7.55 10.79
N ILE A 532 -10.27 7.76 9.89
CA ILE A 532 -11.04 8.98 9.79
C ILE A 532 -12.42 8.73 10.39
N GLU A 533 -12.72 9.44 11.46
CA GLU A 533 -13.98 9.35 12.18
C GLU A 533 -15.12 10.02 11.40
N ASP A 534 -14.83 11.12 10.73
CA ASP A 534 -15.78 11.85 9.91
C ASP A 534 -16.13 11.06 8.64
N GLU A 535 -17.40 10.67 8.52
CA GLU A 535 -17.89 9.81 7.45
C GLU A 535 -17.90 10.52 6.09
N GLU A 536 -18.21 11.81 6.05
CA GLU A 536 -18.19 12.62 4.82
C GLU A 536 -16.76 12.76 4.30
N LEU A 537 -15.83 13.12 5.18
CA LEU A 537 -14.41 13.20 4.83
C LEU A 537 -13.85 11.84 4.44
N ARG A 538 -14.26 10.76 5.10
CA ARG A 538 -13.87 9.38 4.76
C ARG A 538 -14.29 9.00 3.34
N GLU A 539 -15.53 9.29 2.95
CA GLU A 539 -16.00 9.03 1.57
C GLU A 539 -15.30 9.93 0.56
N GLN A 540 -15.06 11.19 0.91
CA GLN A 540 -14.38 12.13 0.03
C GLN A 540 -12.94 11.73 -0.30
N ILE A 541 -12.23 11.09 0.62
CA ILE A 541 -10.85 10.62 0.43
C ILE A 541 -10.76 9.12 0.13
N LYS A 542 -11.88 8.49 -0.11
CA LYS A 542 -11.92 7.09 -0.55
C LYS A 542 -11.14 6.94 -1.86
N GLY A 543 -10.07 6.15 -1.81
CA GLY A 543 -9.12 6.02 -2.92
C GLY A 543 -7.91 6.97 -2.88
N ALA A 544 -7.92 8.01 -2.03
CA ALA A 544 -6.75 8.80 -1.74
C ALA A 544 -6.10 8.31 -0.43
N GLY A 545 -4.98 7.61 -0.51
CA GLY A 545 -4.25 7.15 0.66
C GLY A 545 -3.31 8.23 1.23
N ILE A 546 -2.59 7.87 2.28
CA ILE A 546 -1.44 8.64 2.79
C ILE A 546 -0.24 8.34 1.90
N GLY A 547 0.23 9.33 1.15
CA GLY A 547 1.22 9.17 0.09
C GLY A 547 0.68 8.43 -1.13
N THR A 548 1.47 8.37 -2.18
CA THR A 548 1.15 7.67 -3.43
C THR A 548 1.91 6.35 -3.54
N SER A 549 1.53 5.49 -4.47
CA SER A 549 2.27 4.27 -4.82
C SER A 549 3.77 4.54 -5.08
N ALA A 550 4.10 5.71 -5.63
CA ALA A 550 5.49 6.11 -5.90
C ALA A 550 6.30 6.50 -4.65
N THR A 551 5.66 6.85 -3.53
CA THR A 551 6.35 7.49 -2.39
C THR A 551 6.25 6.74 -1.07
N ARG A 552 5.30 5.83 -0.89
CA ARG A 552 5.04 5.15 0.40
C ARG A 552 6.27 4.39 0.93
N ASP A 553 6.98 3.67 0.09
CA ASP A 553 8.19 2.94 0.48
C ASP A 553 9.35 3.86 0.87
N GLY A 554 9.52 4.96 0.13
CA GLY A 554 10.49 6.01 0.43
C GLY A 554 10.25 6.69 1.78
N ILE A 555 9.00 6.86 2.19
CA ILE A 555 8.61 7.42 3.50
C ILE A 555 9.05 6.48 4.63
N ILE A 556 8.81 5.18 4.52
CA ILE A 556 9.27 4.19 5.51
C ILE A 556 10.81 4.23 5.59
N THR A 557 11.48 4.27 4.45
CA THR A 557 12.94 4.37 4.38
C THR A 557 13.46 5.64 5.07
N LYS A 558 12.83 6.80 4.85
CA LYS A 558 13.19 8.07 5.52
C LYS A 558 13.02 7.98 7.03
N LEU A 559 11.93 7.37 7.52
CA LEU A 559 11.70 7.18 8.95
C LEU A 559 12.78 6.29 9.60
N VAL A 560 13.21 5.24 8.91
CA VAL A 560 14.32 4.37 9.36
C VAL A 560 15.64 5.13 9.38
N ASN A 561 15.95 5.88 8.31
CA ASN A 561 17.19 6.65 8.19
C ASN A 561 17.29 7.76 9.25
N ASN A 562 16.17 8.41 9.57
CA ASN A 562 16.06 9.40 10.65
C ASN A 562 16.08 8.77 12.04
N LYS A 563 16.17 7.44 12.13
CA LYS A 563 16.12 6.69 13.38
C LYS A 563 14.84 6.93 14.21
N TYR A 564 13.74 7.25 13.55
CA TYR A 564 12.43 7.42 14.22
C TYR A 564 11.74 6.08 14.40
N ILE A 565 11.99 5.14 13.50
CA ILE A 565 11.49 3.77 13.58
C ILE A 565 12.62 2.76 13.38
N ALA A 566 12.40 1.56 13.88
CA ALA A 566 13.25 0.40 13.63
C ALA A 566 12.47 -0.61 12.78
N LEU A 567 13.12 -1.17 11.76
CA LEU A 567 12.61 -2.24 10.91
C LEU A 567 13.42 -3.52 11.14
N ASN A 568 12.75 -4.55 11.64
CA ASN A 568 13.38 -5.86 11.79
C ASN A 568 13.45 -6.55 10.42
N LYS A 569 14.66 -6.75 9.90
CA LYS A 569 14.89 -7.33 8.56
C LYS A 569 14.37 -8.76 8.40
N LYS A 570 14.32 -9.57 9.47
CA LYS A 570 13.86 -10.98 9.42
C LYS A 570 12.33 -11.11 9.48
N THR A 571 11.67 -10.27 10.26
CA THR A 571 10.22 -10.34 10.48
C THR A 571 9.45 -9.27 9.73
N GLN A 572 10.16 -8.24 9.23
CA GLN A 572 9.60 -7.02 8.67
C GLN A 572 8.74 -6.21 9.66
N ILE A 573 8.79 -6.51 10.96
CA ILE A 573 8.07 -5.77 11.99
C ILE A 573 8.67 -4.39 12.14
N VAL A 574 7.78 -3.38 12.23
CA VAL A 574 8.10 -1.97 12.43
C VAL A 574 7.74 -1.58 13.85
N THR A 575 8.68 -0.92 14.55
CA THR A 575 8.47 -0.36 15.88
C THR A 575 9.00 1.06 15.96
N PRO A 576 8.42 1.96 16.77
CA PRO A 576 9.05 3.26 17.01
C PRO A 576 10.36 3.05 17.79
N THR A 577 11.31 3.97 17.61
CA THR A 577 12.44 4.11 18.50
C THR A 577 12.09 5.09 19.63
N PHE A 578 12.92 5.19 20.66
CA PHE A 578 12.71 6.19 21.70
C PHE A 578 12.76 7.62 21.13
N LEU A 579 13.71 7.90 20.22
CA LEU A 579 13.74 9.17 19.51
C LEU A 579 12.46 9.42 18.72
N GLY A 580 11.94 8.39 18.01
CA GLY A 580 10.69 8.52 17.27
C GLY A 580 9.49 8.88 18.14
N GLU A 581 9.38 8.32 19.34
CA GLU A 581 8.32 8.70 20.27
C GLU A 581 8.51 10.11 20.83
N ILE A 582 9.74 10.52 21.10
CA ILE A 582 10.05 11.91 21.49
C ILE A 582 9.62 12.89 20.39
N ILE A 583 9.94 12.59 19.12
CA ILE A 583 9.53 13.43 17.99
C ILE A 583 8.00 13.45 17.86
N TYR A 584 7.33 12.29 18.04
CA TYR A 584 5.86 12.25 18.09
C TYR A 584 5.31 13.18 19.16
N ASP A 585 5.84 13.14 20.40
CA ASP A 585 5.37 13.99 21.49
C ASP A 585 5.64 15.47 21.21
N VAL A 586 6.80 15.83 20.67
CA VAL A 586 7.11 17.20 20.25
C VAL A 586 6.08 17.71 19.24
N VAL A 587 5.76 16.91 18.21
CA VAL A 587 4.76 17.28 17.20
C VAL A 587 3.36 17.33 17.80
N TYR A 588 3.01 16.40 18.69
CA TYR A 588 1.72 16.36 19.36
C TYR A 588 1.43 17.63 20.18
N TYR A 589 2.44 18.12 20.91
CA TYR A 589 2.33 19.34 21.71
C TYR A 589 2.64 20.64 20.95
N SER A 590 2.87 20.56 19.63
CA SER A 590 3.13 21.73 18.77
C SER A 590 2.21 21.75 17.54
N ILE A 591 2.45 20.92 16.54
CA ILE A 591 1.70 20.86 15.28
C ILE A 591 0.98 19.51 15.17
N ASN A 592 0.07 19.24 16.11
CA ASN A 592 -0.62 17.94 16.20
C ASN A 592 -1.34 17.52 14.92
N GLY A 593 -1.77 18.47 14.09
CA GLY A 593 -2.39 18.21 12.80
C GLY A 593 -1.54 17.33 11.88
N LEU A 594 -0.20 17.44 11.95
CA LEU A 594 0.69 16.61 11.13
C LEU A 594 0.66 15.11 11.50
N LEU A 595 0.16 14.76 12.68
CA LEU A 595 -0.02 13.37 13.13
C LEU A 595 -1.35 12.76 12.68
N ARG A 596 -2.21 13.53 12.03
CA ARG A 596 -3.58 13.16 11.66
C ARG A 596 -3.66 12.70 10.22
N ALA A 597 -4.30 11.56 10.01
CA ALA A 597 -4.49 10.97 8.69
C ALA A 597 -5.46 11.79 7.80
N ASP A 598 -6.51 12.34 8.43
CA ASP A 598 -7.52 13.14 7.75
C ASP A 598 -6.93 14.43 7.14
N LEU A 599 -6.07 15.13 7.87
CA LEU A 599 -5.39 16.32 7.36
C LEU A 599 -4.51 15.95 6.15
N THR A 600 -3.71 14.88 6.27
CA THR A 600 -2.82 14.44 5.18
C THR A 600 -3.61 14.06 3.94
N ALA A 601 -4.73 13.35 4.13
CA ALA A 601 -5.59 12.93 3.03
C ALA A 601 -6.34 14.10 2.38
N SER A 602 -6.73 15.13 3.15
CA SER A 602 -7.38 16.33 2.59
C SER A 602 -6.45 17.11 1.66
N TRP A 603 -5.14 17.15 1.95
CA TRP A 603 -4.14 17.74 1.05
C TRP A 603 -4.00 16.95 -0.25
N GLU A 604 -3.91 15.61 -0.19
CA GLU A 604 -3.86 14.77 -1.40
C GLU A 604 -5.13 14.93 -2.25
N LYS A 605 -6.30 15.07 -1.62
CA LYS A 605 -7.55 15.37 -2.33
C LYS A 605 -7.47 16.72 -3.04
N GLY A 606 -6.95 17.75 -2.38
CA GLY A 606 -6.74 19.06 -3.00
C GLY A 606 -5.86 18.97 -4.25
N LEU A 607 -4.76 18.17 -4.19
CA LEU A 607 -3.91 17.94 -5.36
C LEU A 607 -4.61 17.16 -6.49
N CYS A 608 -5.51 16.23 -6.14
CA CYS A 608 -6.35 15.58 -7.14
C CYS A 608 -7.29 16.60 -7.80
N GLY A 609 -7.88 17.51 -7.01
CA GLY A 609 -8.73 18.60 -7.53
C GLY A 609 -7.98 19.56 -8.45
N VAL A 610 -6.68 19.80 -8.20
CA VAL A 610 -5.86 20.58 -9.14
C VAL A 610 -5.62 19.79 -10.43
N ALA A 611 -5.32 18.50 -10.32
CA ALA A 611 -5.06 17.65 -11.49
C ALA A 611 -6.28 17.50 -12.42
N ASP A 612 -7.50 17.47 -11.86
CA ASP A 612 -8.76 17.38 -12.62
C ASP A 612 -9.38 18.76 -12.95
N GLY A 613 -8.77 19.86 -12.48
CA GLY A 613 -9.21 21.22 -12.75
C GLY A 613 -10.36 21.72 -11.88
N SER A 614 -10.80 20.96 -10.85
CA SER A 614 -11.86 21.38 -9.92
C SER A 614 -11.38 22.39 -8.85
N ILE A 615 -10.06 22.48 -8.64
CA ILE A 615 -9.40 23.45 -7.76
C ILE A 615 -8.34 24.18 -8.58
N THR A 616 -8.26 25.52 -8.45
CA THR A 616 -7.23 26.30 -9.16
C THR A 616 -5.89 26.19 -8.41
N LYS A 617 -4.81 26.41 -9.16
CA LYS A 617 -3.44 26.47 -8.63
C LYS A 617 -3.28 27.57 -7.57
N GLU A 618 -3.88 28.71 -7.81
CA GLU A 618 -3.87 29.88 -6.94
C GLU A 618 -4.57 29.57 -5.63
N GLU A 619 -5.77 29.01 -5.68
CA GLU A 619 -6.55 28.62 -4.50
C GLU A 619 -5.78 27.63 -3.63
N TYR A 620 -5.15 26.63 -4.25
CA TYR A 620 -4.34 25.65 -3.51
C TYR A 620 -3.10 26.30 -2.89
N THR A 621 -2.41 27.19 -3.63
CA THR A 621 -1.22 27.91 -3.14
C THR A 621 -1.55 28.78 -1.93
N ASP A 622 -2.65 29.53 -1.97
CA ASP A 622 -3.08 30.38 -0.87
C ASP A 622 -3.40 29.58 0.40
N LYS A 623 -4.09 28.45 0.26
CA LYS A 623 -4.35 27.53 1.38
C LYS A 623 -3.06 26.99 1.97
N MET A 624 -2.13 26.56 1.13
CA MET A 624 -0.83 26.02 1.52
C MET A 624 0.00 27.07 2.28
N ASN A 625 0.14 28.26 1.73
CA ASN A 625 0.91 29.35 2.34
C ASN A 625 0.30 29.77 3.69
N THR A 626 -1.03 29.94 3.75
CA THR A 626 -1.75 30.26 4.99
C THR A 626 -1.50 29.18 6.08
N PHE A 627 -1.53 27.93 5.72
CA PHE A 627 -1.24 26.82 6.64
C PHE A 627 0.19 26.88 7.16
N VAL A 628 1.17 27.07 6.29
CA VAL A 628 2.59 27.13 6.65
C VAL A 628 2.85 28.33 7.58
N ILE A 629 2.32 29.50 7.25
CA ILE A 629 2.46 30.74 8.07
C ILE A 629 1.86 30.51 9.47
N LYS A 630 0.61 30.04 9.53
CA LYS A 630 -0.12 29.83 10.78
C LYS A 630 0.66 28.89 11.71
N TYR A 631 1.05 27.72 11.24
CA TYR A 631 1.67 26.72 12.10
C TYR A 631 3.14 27.02 12.44
N THR A 632 3.87 27.69 11.54
CA THR A 632 5.23 28.17 11.85
C THR A 632 5.17 29.22 12.98
N ASN A 633 4.27 30.17 12.89
CA ASN A 633 4.11 31.20 13.94
C ASN A 633 3.60 30.59 15.28
N LEU A 634 2.73 29.59 15.21
CA LEU A 634 2.33 28.84 16.40
C LEU A 634 3.55 28.24 17.11
N VAL A 635 4.43 27.54 16.38
CA VAL A 635 5.65 26.94 16.95
C VAL A 635 6.58 28.01 17.53
N LYS A 636 6.72 29.15 16.87
CA LYS A 636 7.54 30.28 17.40
C LYS A 636 7.04 30.76 18.77
N GLY A 637 5.72 30.77 19.01
CA GLY A 637 5.11 31.19 20.25
C GLY A 637 5.16 30.18 21.41
N ILE A 638 5.45 28.90 21.14
CA ILE A 638 5.46 27.85 22.16
C ILE A 638 6.64 28.00 23.12
N SER A 639 6.38 27.81 24.43
CA SER A 639 7.38 27.90 25.54
C SER A 639 7.28 26.71 26.51
N ASN A 640 7.01 25.49 26.01
CA ASN A 640 6.82 24.26 26.80
C ASN A 640 8.06 23.35 26.89
N GLN A 641 9.24 23.83 26.45
CA GLN A 641 10.45 23.00 26.29
C GLN A 641 10.90 22.33 27.60
N ASN A 642 10.70 22.95 28.73
CA ASN A 642 11.05 22.36 30.03
C ASN A 642 10.02 21.36 30.53
N GLN A 643 8.77 21.50 30.13
CA GLN A 643 7.67 20.64 30.58
C GLN A 643 7.62 19.33 29.75
N ILE A 644 8.03 19.37 28.49
CA ILE A 644 7.94 18.21 27.59
C ILE A 644 8.84 17.05 28.03
N THR A 645 9.89 17.31 28.81
CA THR A 645 10.79 16.26 29.34
C THR A 645 10.06 15.31 30.29
N THR A 646 9.03 15.77 31.00
CA THR A 646 8.20 14.91 31.86
C THR A 646 7.41 13.87 31.02
N VAL A 647 7.05 14.23 29.80
CA VAL A 647 6.40 13.31 28.85
C VAL A 647 7.42 12.27 28.36
N PHE A 648 8.66 12.71 28.08
CA PHE A 648 9.73 11.79 27.69
C PHE A 648 10.05 10.77 28.78
N ASP A 649 10.01 11.17 30.06
CA ASP A 649 10.25 10.25 31.19
C ASP A 649 9.21 9.13 31.26
N ARG A 650 7.93 9.43 31.00
CA ARG A 650 6.85 8.42 30.92
C ARG A 650 7.12 7.36 29.85
N THR A 651 7.67 7.78 28.71
CA THR A 651 7.99 6.90 27.60
C THR A 651 9.30 6.14 27.80
N ARG A 652 10.27 6.77 28.49
CA ARG A 652 11.62 6.22 28.70
C ARG A 652 11.64 4.83 29.37
N VAL A 653 10.67 4.54 30.25
CA VAL A 653 10.58 3.27 30.99
C VAL A 653 10.50 2.06 30.05
N TYR A 654 9.94 2.23 28.84
CA TYR A 654 9.79 1.18 27.84
C TYR A 654 11.06 0.93 27.00
N TYR A 655 12.04 1.83 27.10
CA TYR A 655 13.30 1.79 26.32
C TYR A 655 14.54 1.61 27.21
N LYS A 656 14.36 1.51 28.55
CA LYS A 656 15.45 1.11 29.45
C LYS A 656 15.72 -0.38 29.26
N LYS A 657 16.93 -0.72 28.86
CA LYS A 657 17.52 -2.06 29.02
C LYS A 657 18.35 -2.09 30.28
#